data_2627d0433bc5e66a93985c72c801a4b4
#
_entry.id   2627d0433bc5e66a93985c72c801a4b4
#
_cell.length_a   1.000
_cell.length_b   1.000
_cell.length_c   1.000
_cell.angle_alpha   90.00
_cell.angle_beta   90.00
_cell.angle_gamma   90.00
#
_symmetry.space_group_name_H-M   'P 1'
#
loop_
_entity.id
_entity.type
_entity.pdbx_description
1 polymer ?
#
loop_
_entity_poly.entity_id
_entity_poly.type
_entity_poly.pdbx_seq_one_letter_code
_entity_poly.pdbx_strand_id
1 'polypeptide(L)'
;LLALQPFHAYYSQDARMYTLMPLEAMAMIYFFDRLCREPRLRWWLAFGVTGGLAVLTHYFMGFVVAALCVYLLLHWRAHWRMMLPWFGGLAAAGTVMVVWLVTSRAGRLVWRTLNGITWRGFIKRLAPAQKMFSDIIFGFSLHLASEWRWLIAALLALGLLAAILSRRWRTLRPGGAWLLPAWLIIPPLLLIITPERLEARYNAAIVPAYCLVLALAVAWLWQWKKFTRPLAPVALSLLLYAQVATLIPTMSVVKSDYGHVIAYLRRHARPGDSLIVNGDWQWVQLAYYPAPQLPTFWLPPSTPPGLDPAQARPELEKALSSSKRIWLLTAALDETDPQRFVTGWLNEHAYATSGYKELSLYTVGAASVAPQSLDPQVLWDDVLRLESVRWKQSQATPGEPLLLDLNWRVLRAPQHDLGLTLRLADHDGGVWYFNDVALGQYYAPPSAWQAGQRIITRVGIPIPLGAPPGEYEVRVGLAELQTNTGDDYVTLTGAQVLACSRTNPCITPLEGEDFKSLGVTFGDRLALVGYQLGGDQVLQGRFAAVTLYWRPDRALSEDVTERIALVDRAGRVAAQTEGPPVAAWYPSSQWTPGELVADPLTILVPPKAPPGDYSFRVSLFTPDGHALSVSGKEWLDVGHIRVLARERQFRAGPISRPLSVAFGDKARLLGYDVKKPANQQEVKLTLYWQAVQEMDKNYTVFRHVVGPGGKLVGQKDSWPREGDYPTSFWMRGEVVTDEVVIPFSTETGPGEYRIELGLYDAATLERLAAVSNGARLANDTVVIPLSVER
;
A
#
# COMPACT_ATOMS: atom_id res chain seq x y z
N LEU A 1 17.18 18.65 -19.98
CA LEU A 1 15.87 17.96 -20.08
C LEU A 1 16.01 16.46 -19.86
N LEU A 2 16.95 15.76 -20.52
CA LEU A 2 17.09 14.30 -20.35
C LEU A 2 17.37 13.90 -18.89
N ALA A 3 18.24 14.61 -18.18
CA ALA A 3 18.60 14.33 -16.80
C ALA A 3 17.43 14.52 -15.81
N LEU A 4 16.47 15.39 -16.13
CA LEU A 4 15.29 15.67 -15.32
C LEU A 4 14.04 14.92 -15.82
N GLN A 5 14.16 14.15 -16.89
CA GLN A 5 13.01 13.44 -17.44
C GLN A 5 12.64 12.25 -16.54
N PRO A 6 11.41 12.24 -15.96
CA PRO A 6 11.04 11.31 -14.88
C PRO A 6 11.16 9.84 -15.28
N PHE A 7 10.75 9.48 -16.47
CA PHE A 7 10.86 8.13 -16.98
C PHE A 7 12.34 7.67 -17.09
N HIS A 8 13.22 8.54 -17.63
CA HIS A 8 14.65 8.22 -17.73
C HIS A 8 15.30 8.08 -16.36
N ALA A 9 14.99 9.00 -15.44
CA ALA A 9 15.50 8.97 -14.08
C ALA A 9 15.03 7.71 -13.33
N TYR A 10 13.76 7.30 -13.47
CA TYR A 10 13.21 6.09 -12.87
C TYR A 10 13.96 4.83 -13.34
N TYR A 11 14.12 4.67 -14.66
CA TYR A 11 14.81 3.49 -15.20
C TYR A 11 16.33 3.54 -15.05
N SER A 12 16.93 4.72 -14.77
CA SER A 12 18.35 4.81 -14.44
C SER A 12 18.73 4.10 -13.13
N GLN A 13 17.76 3.83 -12.29
CA GLN A 13 17.93 3.08 -11.04
C GLN A 13 17.77 1.57 -11.21
N ASP A 14 17.35 1.11 -12.39
CA ASP A 14 17.27 -0.31 -12.70
C ASP A 14 18.65 -0.84 -13.12
N ALA A 15 19.07 -1.96 -12.54
CA ALA A 15 20.25 -2.69 -12.98
C ALA A 15 19.97 -3.43 -14.32
N ARG A 16 19.37 -2.72 -15.28
CA ARG A 16 18.97 -3.20 -16.59
C ARG A 16 19.42 -2.23 -17.68
N MET A 17 19.36 -2.67 -18.92
CA MET A 17 19.85 -1.97 -20.12
C MET A 17 19.07 -0.71 -20.52
N TYR A 18 17.99 -0.33 -19.84
CA TYR A 18 17.10 0.76 -20.30
C TYR A 18 17.75 2.16 -20.31
N THR A 19 18.81 2.38 -19.54
CA THR A 19 19.62 3.60 -19.61
C THR A 19 20.66 3.57 -20.72
N LEU A 20 21.13 2.39 -21.09
CA LEU A 20 22.08 2.22 -22.19
C LEU A 20 21.40 2.43 -23.54
N MET A 21 20.12 1.99 -23.71
CA MET A 21 19.36 2.17 -24.95
C MET A 21 19.29 3.63 -25.46
N PRO A 22 18.98 4.66 -24.64
CA PRO A 22 19.05 6.06 -25.05
C PRO A 22 20.42 6.50 -25.54
N LEU A 23 21.50 6.08 -24.88
CA LEU A 23 22.86 6.40 -25.23
C LEU A 23 23.22 5.76 -26.59
N GLU A 24 22.93 4.49 -26.77
CA GLU A 24 23.16 3.75 -28.02
C GLU A 24 22.33 4.34 -29.17
N ALA A 25 21.06 4.69 -28.93
CA ALA A 25 20.24 5.34 -29.95
C ALA A 25 20.80 6.69 -30.36
N MET A 26 21.27 7.52 -29.43
CA MET A 26 21.95 8.78 -29.75
C MET A 26 23.20 8.56 -30.58
N ALA A 27 24.05 7.58 -30.24
CA ALA A 27 25.26 7.25 -30.95
C ALA A 27 24.94 6.73 -32.39
N MET A 28 23.93 5.85 -32.50
CA MET A 28 23.46 5.37 -33.82
C MET A 28 22.99 6.54 -34.69
N ILE A 29 22.17 7.44 -34.19
CA ILE A 29 21.67 8.60 -34.93
C ILE A 29 22.80 9.53 -35.28
N TYR A 30 23.76 9.76 -34.39
CA TYR A 30 24.94 10.57 -34.67
C TYR A 30 25.82 9.98 -35.81
N PHE A 31 26.14 8.71 -35.73
CA PHE A 31 26.97 8.05 -36.76
C PHE A 31 26.22 7.92 -38.09
N PHE A 32 24.91 7.69 -38.06
CA PHE A 32 24.05 7.72 -39.23
C PHE A 32 24.04 9.10 -39.88
N ASP A 33 23.93 10.19 -39.12
CA ASP A 33 24.01 11.54 -39.63
C ASP A 33 25.38 11.82 -40.27
N ARG A 34 26.48 11.31 -39.67
CA ARG A 34 27.82 11.39 -40.25
C ARG A 34 27.92 10.64 -41.59
N LEU A 35 27.32 9.43 -41.65
CA LEU A 35 27.24 8.66 -42.90
C LEU A 35 26.48 9.37 -44.01
N CYS A 36 25.37 10.02 -43.69
CA CYS A 36 24.58 10.79 -44.63
C CYS A 36 25.35 11.99 -45.20
N ARG A 37 26.32 12.53 -44.44
CA ARG A 37 27.18 13.65 -44.90
C ARG A 37 28.40 13.18 -45.66
N GLU A 38 29.10 12.20 -45.11
CA GLU A 38 30.36 11.70 -45.60
C GLU A 38 30.39 10.17 -45.45
N PRO A 39 30.04 9.40 -46.51
CA PRO A 39 29.99 7.93 -46.44
C PRO A 39 31.40 7.32 -46.41
N ARG A 40 32.18 7.56 -45.34
CA ARG A 40 33.51 7.02 -45.11
C ARG A 40 33.48 5.72 -44.33
N LEU A 41 34.41 4.80 -44.57
CA LEU A 41 34.49 3.49 -43.92
C LEU A 41 34.46 3.59 -42.39
N ARG A 42 35.16 4.56 -41.79
CA ARG A 42 35.13 4.78 -40.31
C ARG A 42 33.75 4.97 -39.75
N TRP A 43 32.85 5.68 -40.45
CA TRP A 43 31.49 5.92 -40.02
C TRP A 43 30.58 4.69 -40.18
N TRP A 44 30.85 3.88 -41.25
CA TRP A 44 30.21 2.58 -41.44
C TRP A 44 30.56 1.63 -40.29
N LEU A 45 31.86 1.55 -39.94
CA LEU A 45 32.33 0.72 -38.83
C LEU A 45 31.73 1.20 -37.50
N ALA A 46 31.77 2.50 -37.20
CA ALA A 46 31.22 3.07 -35.98
C ALA A 46 29.72 2.80 -35.87
N PHE A 47 28.95 3.00 -36.94
CA PHE A 47 27.52 2.70 -36.97
C PHE A 47 27.24 1.19 -36.82
N GLY A 48 27.99 0.36 -37.55
CA GLY A 48 27.84 -1.10 -37.49
C GLY A 48 28.10 -1.67 -36.08
N VAL A 49 29.20 -1.23 -35.46
CA VAL A 49 29.53 -1.63 -34.08
C VAL A 49 28.44 -1.16 -33.09
N THR A 50 28.11 0.13 -33.17
CA THR A 50 27.08 0.69 -32.25
C THR A 50 25.70 0.05 -32.45
N GLY A 51 25.28 -0.13 -33.71
CA GLY A 51 24.03 -0.77 -34.07
C GLY A 51 23.96 -2.24 -33.64
N GLY A 52 25.08 -2.96 -33.83
CA GLY A 52 25.23 -4.34 -33.37
C GLY A 52 25.13 -4.45 -31.85
N LEU A 53 25.86 -3.61 -31.10
CA LEU A 53 25.80 -3.55 -29.66
C LEU A 53 24.36 -3.20 -29.18
N ALA A 54 23.74 -2.22 -29.83
CA ALA A 54 22.39 -1.79 -29.48
C ALA A 54 21.35 -2.92 -29.64
N VAL A 55 21.40 -3.68 -30.74
CA VAL A 55 20.49 -4.82 -30.95
C VAL A 55 20.79 -5.96 -29.98
N LEU A 56 22.06 -6.18 -29.62
CA LEU A 56 22.46 -7.14 -28.59
C LEU A 56 22.03 -6.69 -27.19
N THR A 57 22.04 -5.38 -26.92
CA THR A 57 21.50 -4.81 -25.66
C THR A 57 20.01 -5.06 -25.53
N HIS A 58 19.26 -4.77 -26.61
CA HIS A 58 17.81 -5.05 -26.64
C HIS A 58 17.30 -5.11 -28.09
N TYR A 59 16.61 -6.20 -28.45
CA TYR A 59 16.13 -6.43 -29.81
C TYR A 59 15.19 -5.33 -30.33
N PHE A 60 14.47 -4.59 -29.47
CA PHE A 60 13.67 -3.42 -29.88
C PHE A 60 14.50 -2.24 -30.39
N MET A 61 15.83 -2.23 -30.20
CA MET A 61 16.71 -1.28 -30.87
C MET A 61 16.67 -1.43 -32.40
N GLY A 62 16.25 -2.59 -32.89
CA GLY A 62 15.93 -2.80 -34.32
C GLY A 62 14.84 -1.85 -34.83
N PHE A 63 13.94 -1.34 -33.97
CA PHE A 63 12.94 -0.34 -34.39
C PHE A 63 13.56 1.03 -34.67
N VAL A 64 14.66 1.37 -34.02
CA VAL A 64 15.46 2.56 -34.37
C VAL A 64 16.09 2.36 -35.74
N VAL A 65 16.65 1.17 -36.04
CA VAL A 65 17.16 0.84 -37.37
C VAL A 65 16.05 0.93 -38.42
N ALA A 66 14.85 0.41 -38.13
CA ALA A 66 13.71 0.51 -39.04
C ALA A 66 13.30 1.98 -39.31
N ALA A 67 13.37 2.85 -38.31
CA ALA A 67 13.15 4.29 -38.48
C ALA A 67 14.18 4.91 -39.46
N LEU A 68 15.43 4.50 -39.34
CA LEU A 68 16.48 4.93 -40.26
C LEU A 68 16.28 4.38 -41.68
N CYS A 69 15.78 3.16 -41.83
CA CYS A 69 15.39 2.60 -43.13
C CYS A 69 14.28 3.41 -43.79
N VAL A 70 13.22 3.72 -43.04
CA VAL A 70 12.13 4.57 -43.53
C VAL A 70 12.64 5.96 -43.95
N TYR A 71 13.52 6.55 -43.14
CA TYR A 71 14.15 7.82 -43.49
C TYR A 71 14.90 7.73 -44.79
N LEU A 72 15.74 6.71 -44.99
CA LEU A 72 16.51 6.52 -46.25
C LEU A 72 15.59 6.30 -47.45
N LEU A 73 14.53 5.50 -47.31
CA LEU A 73 13.54 5.24 -48.36
C LEU A 73 12.81 6.52 -48.79
N LEU A 74 12.39 7.36 -47.82
CA LEU A 74 11.75 8.64 -48.11
C LEU A 74 12.70 9.64 -48.80
N HIS A 75 14.00 9.51 -48.59
CA HIS A 75 15.02 10.40 -49.13
C HIS A 75 16.01 9.68 -50.10
N TRP A 76 15.54 8.60 -50.75
CA TRP A 76 16.37 7.73 -51.59
C TRP A 76 17.15 8.47 -52.64
N ARG A 77 16.61 9.52 -53.29
CA ARG A 77 17.30 10.31 -54.30
C ARG A 77 18.53 11.05 -53.76
N ALA A 78 18.45 11.52 -52.50
CA ALA A 78 19.55 12.23 -51.86
C ALA A 78 20.67 11.27 -51.36
N HIS A 79 20.30 10.04 -51.02
CA HIS A 79 21.21 9.07 -50.37
C HIS A 79 21.40 7.76 -51.17
N TRP A 80 21.13 7.77 -52.48
CA TRP A 80 21.13 6.56 -53.31
C TRP A 80 22.45 5.74 -53.20
N ARG A 81 23.60 6.43 -53.02
CA ARG A 81 24.93 5.77 -52.87
C ARG A 81 25.04 4.95 -51.57
N MET A 82 24.24 5.26 -50.59
CA MET A 82 24.18 4.53 -49.31
C MET A 82 23.22 3.35 -49.36
N MET A 83 22.27 3.34 -50.29
CA MET A 83 21.16 2.35 -50.27
C MET A 83 21.68 0.92 -50.42
N LEU A 84 22.56 0.66 -51.37
CA LEU A 84 23.05 -0.69 -51.61
C LEU A 84 23.93 -1.23 -50.47
N PRO A 85 24.93 -0.51 -49.91
CA PRO A 85 25.69 -1.00 -48.77
C PRO A 85 24.83 -1.05 -47.49
N TRP A 86 23.83 -0.17 -47.31
CA TRP A 86 22.93 -0.19 -46.18
C TRP A 86 22.05 -1.45 -46.18
N PHE A 87 21.29 -1.68 -47.23
CA PHE A 87 20.39 -2.84 -47.30
C PHE A 87 21.16 -4.14 -47.47
N GLY A 88 22.33 -4.14 -48.11
CA GLY A 88 23.22 -5.29 -48.15
C GLY A 88 23.75 -5.67 -46.76
N GLY A 89 24.16 -4.67 -45.96
CA GLY A 89 24.57 -4.89 -44.57
C GLY A 89 23.42 -5.39 -43.69
N LEU A 90 22.20 -4.83 -43.84
CA LEU A 90 21.03 -5.32 -43.16
C LEU A 90 20.64 -6.75 -43.56
N ALA A 91 20.75 -7.12 -44.82
CA ALA A 91 20.51 -8.47 -45.29
C ALA A 91 21.49 -9.47 -44.66
N ALA A 92 22.77 -9.09 -44.59
CA ALA A 92 23.78 -9.92 -43.93
C ALA A 92 23.51 -10.06 -42.42
N ALA A 93 23.22 -8.95 -41.73
CA ALA A 93 22.84 -8.98 -40.33
C ALA A 93 21.55 -9.77 -40.09
N GLY A 94 20.54 -9.63 -40.96
CA GLY A 94 19.31 -10.38 -40.97
C GLY A 94 19.51 -11.88 -41.11
N THR A 95 20.45 -12.32 -41.93
CA THR A 95 20.81 -13.73 -42.05
C THR A 95 21.34 -14.30 -40.75
N VAL A 96 22.24 -13.58 -40.07
CA VAL A 96 22.75 -13.97 -38.74
C VAL A 96 21.63 -14.04 -37.73
N MET A 97 20.70 -13.07 -37.72
CA MET A 97 19.54 -13.04 -36.83
C MET A 97 18.60 -14.20 -37.11
N VAL A 98 18.33 -14.55 -38.37
CA VAL A 98 17.46 -15.70 -38.70
C VAL A 98 18.09 -17.01 -38.24
N VAL A 99 19.40 -17.19 -38.39
CA VAL A 99 20.12 -18.36 -37.88
C VAL A 99 19.97 -18.43 -36.35
N TRP A 100 20.16 -17.32 -35.66
CA TRP A 100 19.97 -17.25 -34.20
C TRP A 100 18.49 -17.54 -33.77
N LEU A 101 17.50 -16.98 -34.46
CA LEU A 101 16.09 -17.21 -34.23
C LEU A 101 15.70 -18.70 -34.38
N VAL A 102 16.28 -19.39 -35.32
CA VAL A 102 16.00 -20.81 -35.59
C VAL A 102 16.73 -21.73 -34.60
N THR A 103 17.95 -21.40 -34.25
CA THR A 103 18.83 -22.27 -33.45
C THR A 103 18.65 -22.10 -31.94
N SER A 104 18.33 -20.88 -31.47
CA SER A 104 18.22 -20.58 -30.04
C SER A 104 16.80 -20.83 -29.48
N ARG A 105 16.69 -21.18 -28.19
CA ARG A 105 15.38 -21.26 -27.47
C ARG A 105 14.68 -19.89 -27.43
N ALA A 106 15.44 -18.83 -27.16
CA ALA A 106 14.93 -17.45 -27.12
C ALA A 106 14.41 -17.01 -28.50
N GLY A 107 15.14 -17.35 -29.57
CA GLY A 107 14.72 -17.06 -30.94
C GLY A 107 13.38 -17.72 -31.31
N ARG A 108 13.16 -18.98 -30.94
CA ARG A 108 11.89 -19.66 -31.20
C ARG A 108 10.72 -18.99 -30.46
N LEU A 109 10.95 -18.44 -29.28
CA LEU A 109 9.94 -17.64 -28.56
C LEU A 109 9.59 -16.37 -29.33
N VAL A 110 10.59 -15.61 -29.77
CA VAL A 110 10.42 -14.39 -30.58
C VAL A 110 9.68 -14.70 -31.87
N TRP A 111 10.03 -15.82 -32.56
CA TRP A 111 9.32 -16.26 -33.77
C TRP A 111 7.83 -16.55 -33.56
N ARG A 112 7.48 -17.23 -32.46
CA ARG A 112 6.07 -17.46 -32.09
C ARG A 112 5.35 -16.16 -31.85
N THR A 113 6.00 -15.22 -31.21
CA THR A 113 5.46 -13.89 -30.90
C THR A 113 5.16 -13.09 -32.18
N LEU A 114 6.04 -13.14 -33.18
CA LEU A 114 5.85 -12.45 -34.45
C LEU A 114 4.67 -13.01 -35.27
N ASN A 115 4.39 -14.32 -35.19
CA ASN A 115 3.27 -14.96 -35.87
C ASN A 115 1.88 -14.65 -35.28
N GLY A 116 1.84 -14.03 -34.08
CA GLY A 116 0.61 -13.63 -33.42
C GLY A 116 0.06 -12.24 -33.83
N ILE A 117 0.66 -11.58 -34.82
CA ILE A 117 0.24 -10.25 -35.28
C ILE A 117 -1.10 -10.36 -36.03
N THR A 118 -2.17 -9.76 -35.47
CA THR A 118 -3.48 -9.69 -36.10
C THR A 118 -4.03 -8.26 -36.04
N TRP A 119 -4.87 -7.90 -37.03
CA TRP A 119 -5.53 -6.58 -37.06
C TRP A 119 -6.43 -6.34 -35.84
N ARG A 120 -7.16 -7.37 -35.39
CA ARG A 120 -7.97 -7.30 -34.15
C ARG A 120 -7.12 -7.07 -32.91
N GLY A 121 -5.92 -7.67 -32.85
CA GLY A 121 -4.94 -7.44 -31.79
C GLY A 121 -4.44 -6.00 -31.76
N PHE A 122 -4.19 -5.39 -32.92
CA PHE A 122 -3.80 -3.98 -33.04
C PHE A 122 -4.83 -3.03 -32.44
N ILE A 123 -6.11 -3.19 -32.80
CA ILE A 123 -7.20 -2.32 -32.29
C ILE A 123 -7.31 -2.42 -30.77
N LYS A 124 -7.24 -3.63 -30.21
CA LYS A 124 -7.28 -3.85 -28.74
C LYS A 124 -6.12 -3.19 -28.00
N ARG A 125 -5.02 -2.85 -28.69
CA ARG A 125 -3.81 -2.26 -28.11
C ARG A 125 -3.79 -0.73 -28.13
N LEU A 126 -4.73 -0.09 -28.77
CA LEU A 126 -4.75 1.39 -28.84
C LEU A 126 -4.98 2.01 -27.46
N ALA A 127 -5.84 1.45 -26.62
CA ALA A 127 -6.05 1.96 -25.26
C ALA A 127 -4.82 1.75 -24.35
N PRO A 128 -4.18 0.56 -24.28
CA PRO A 128 -2.88 0.39 -23.59
C PRO A 128 -1.77 1.26 -24.12
N ALA A 129 -1.75 1.55 -25.45
CA ALA A 129 -0.76 2.44 -26.05
C ALA A 129 -0.87 3.87 -25.51
N GLN A 130 -2.07 4.36 -25.23
CA GLN A 130 -2.26 5.67 -24.61
C GLN A 130 -1.58 5.74 -23.23
N LYS A 131 -1.72 4.70 -22.41
CA LYS A 131 -1.03 4.60 -21.12
C LYS A 131 0.48 4.59 -21.30
N MET A 132 1.00 3.78 -22.21
CA MET A 132 2.43 3.70 -22.51
C MET A 132 3.02 5.07 -22.89
N PHE A 133 2.35 5.82 -23.76
CA PHE A 133 2.77 7.18 -24.11
C PHE A 133 2.71 8.13 -22.92
N SER A 134 1.66 8.03 -22.11
CA SER A 134 1.53 8.83 -20.88
C SER A 134 2.71 8.57 -19.94
N ASP A 135 3.10 7.31 -19.74
CA ASP A 135 4.20 6.91 -18.85
C ASP A 135 5.56 7.44 -19.35
N ILE A 136 5.78 7.45 -20.68
CA ILE A 136 7.01 8.01 -21.29
C ILE A 136 7.07 9.53 -21.11
N ILE A 137 5.96 10.22 -21.31
CA ILE A 137 5.90 11.68 -21.33
C ILE A 137 5.93 12.24 -19.92
N PHE A 138 5.18 11.63 -18.99
CA PHE A 138 4.90 12.17 -17.64
C PHE A 138 5.50 11.35 -16.50
N GLY A 139 6.16 10.21 -16.78
CA GLY A 139 6.55 9.25 -15.75
C GLY A 139 5.34 8.50 -15.19
N PHE A 140 5.55 7.75 -14.10
CA PHE A 140 4.51 6.90 -13.48
C PHE A 140 3.56 7.66 -12.54
N SER A 141 3.80 8.93 -12.26
CA SER A 141 2.96 9.74 -11.35
C SER A 141 1.80 10.38 -12.09
N LEU A 142 0.71 9.64 -12.24
CA LEU A 142 -0.48 10.03 -13.01
C LEU A 142 -1.29 11.21 -12.42
N HIS A 143 -1.13 11.54 -11.13
CA HIS A 143 -2.03 12.46 -10.44
C HIS A 143 -1.76 13.95 -10.66
N LEU A 144 -0.54 14.36 -11.03
CA LEU A 144 -0.19 15.77 -11.32
C LEU A 144 -0.31 16.13 -12.80
N ALA A 145 -0.69 15.18 -13.65
CA ALA A 145 -0.43 15.25 -15.08
C ALA A 145 -1.57 15.85 -15.93
N SER A 146 -2.80 16.05 -15.42
CA SER A 146 -3.93 16.40 -16.30
C SER A 146 -3.76 17.78 -16.97
N GLU A 147 -3.29 18.78 -16.24
CA GLU A 147 -3.16 20.15 -16.72
C GLU A 147 -1.93 20.36 -17.61
N TRP A 148 -0.82 19.67 -17.31
CA TRP A 148 0.43 19.78 -18.04
C TRP A 148 0.45 18.98 -19.36
N ARG A 149 -0.46 18.02 -19.55
CA ARG A 149 -0.55 17.20 -20.77
C ARG A 149 -0.69 18.05 -22.01
N TRP A 150 -1.56 19.02 -21.96
CA TRP A 150 -1.83 19.90 -23.11
C TRP A 150 -0.63 20.80 -23.44
N LEU A 151 0.05 21.34 -22.42
CA LEU A 151 1.26 22.13 -22.63
C LEU A 151 2.35 21.29 -23.32
N ILE A 152 2.63 20.10 -22.81
CA ILE A 152 3.66 19.21 -23.37
C ILE A 152 3.27 18.75 -24.79
N ALA A 153 2.00 18.41 -25.03
CA ALA A 153 1.50 18.06 -26.35
C ALA A 153 1.65 19.23 -27.35
N ALA A 154 1.31 20.44 -26.91
CA ALA A 154 1.49 21.64 -27.74
C ALA A 154 2.97 21.91 -28.05
N LEU A 155 3.87 21.76 -27.08
CA LEU A 155 5.31 21.90 -27.29
C LEU A 155 5.88 20.81 -28.20
N LEU A 156 5.40 19.56 -28.07
CA LEU A 156 5.78 18.48 -28.97
C LEU A 156 5.33 18.76 -30.41
N ALA A 157 4.07 19.17 -30.61
CA ALA A 157 3.55 19.53 -31.92
C ALA A 157 4.34 20.70 -32.52
N LEU A 158 4.60 21.74 -31.72
CA LEU A 158 5.40 22.88 -32.12
C LEU A 158 6.85 22.50 -32.49
N GLY A 159 7.48 21.63 -31.70
CA GLY A 159 8.83 21.16 -31.95
C GLY A 159 8.94 20.30 -33.21
N LEU A 160 7.97 19.42 -33.46
CA LEU A 160 7.87 18.65 -34.71
C LEU A 160 7.67 19.58 -35.92
N LEU A 161 6.78 20.56 -35.80
CA LEU A 161 6.56 21.56 -36.82
C LEU A 161 7.82 22.38 -37.08
N ALA A 162 8.52 22.78 -36.01
CA ALA A 162 9.80 23.48 -36.10
C ALA A 162 10.87 22.63 -36.80
N ALA A 163 10.95 21.34 -36.52
CA ALA A 163 11.87 20.41 -37.19
C ALA A 163 11.58 20.34 -38.70
N ILE A 164 10.32 20.29 -39.11
CA ILE A 164 9.88 20.15 -40.50
C ILE A 164 10.04 21.48 -41.27
N LEU A 165 9.64 22.61 -40.67
CA LEU A 165 9.56 23.91 -41.35
C LEU A 165 10.85 24.73 -41.34
N SER A 166 11.80 24.42 -40.45
CA SER A 166 13.04 25.18 -40.31
C SER A 166 13.90 25.15 -41.59
N ARG A 167 14.02 26.30 -42.24
CA ARG A 167 14.88 26.48 -43.42
C ARG A 167 16.34 26.09 -43.13
N ARG A 168 16.86 26.39 -41.94
CA ARG A 168 18.21 26.09 -41.49
C ARG A 168 18.49 24.59 -41.47
N TRP A 169 17.52 23.77 -41.13
CA TRP A 169 17.61 22.32 -41.19
C TRP A 169 17.53 21.80 -42.62
N ARG A 170 16.72 22.43 -43.49
CA ARG A 170 16.60 22.08 -44.92
C ARG A 170 17.84 22.44 -45.72
N THR A 171 18.51 23.55 -45.43
CA THR A 171 19.70 24.02 -46.14
C THR A 171 20.96 23.30 -45.67
N LEU A 172 21.04 22.95 -44.37
CA LEU A 172 22.19 22.21 -43.84
C LEU A 172 22.14 20.71 -44.15
N ARG A 173 20.96 20.16 -44.47
CA ARG A 173 20.70 18.74 -44.63
C ARG A 173 19.48 18.50 -45.51
N PRO A 174 19.63 18.13 -46.77
CA PRO A 174 18.51 17.61 -47.54
C PRO A 174 17.89 16.40 -46.83
N GLY A 175 16.63 16.53 -46.44
CA GLY A 175 15.92 15.47 -45.72
C GLY A 175 16.11 15.41 -44.17
N GLY A 176 17.12 16.09 -43.61
CA GLY A 176 17.44 15.99 -42.18
C GLY A 176 16.29 16.37 -41.20
N ALA A 177 15.33 17.16 -41.70
CA ALA A 177 14.11 17.54 -41.00
C ALA A 177 13.22 16.35 -40.57
N TRP A 178 13.30 15.23 -41.28
CA TRP A 178 12.47 14.05 -41.05
C TRP A 178 13.13 12.98 -40.16
N LEU A 179 14.44 13.10 -39.89
CA LEU A 179 15.15 12.12 -39.08
C LEU A 179 14.65 12.07 -37.65
N LEU A 180 14.44 13.24 -37.04
CA LEU A 180 13.98 13.34 -35.69
C LEU A 180 12.52 12.88 -35.50
N PRO A 181 11.55 13.31 -36.38
CA PRO A 181 10.21 12.72 -36.38
C PRO A 181 10.19 11.20 -36.62
N ALA A 182 10.99 10.68 -37.54
CA ALA A 182 11.07 9.25 -37.78
C ALA A 182 11.55 8.49 -36.53
N TRP A 183 12.57 8.98 -35.85
CA TRP A 183 13.07 8.39 -34.61
C TRP A 183 12.05 8.44 -33.47
N LEU A 184 11.28 9.53 -33.33
CA LEU A 184 10.28 9.67 -32.28
C LEU A 184 9.02 8.80 -32.52
N ILE A 185 8.59 8.66 -33.78
CA ILE A 185 7.25 8.12 -34.11
C ILE A 185 7.31 6.64 -34.50
N ILE A 186 8.30 6.21 -35.28
CA ILE A 186 8.32 4.87 -35.86
C ILE A 186 8.51 3.77 -34.81
N PRO A 187 9.47 3.85 -33.86
CA PRO A 187 9.66 2.79 -32.88
C PRO A 187 8.42 2.50 -32.04
N PRO A 188 7.68 3.49 -31.48
CA PRO A 188 6.43 3.23 -30.75
C PRO A 188 5.34 2.62 -31.63
N LEU A 189 5.20 3.06 -32.87
CA LEU A 189 4.23 2.47 -33.81
C LEU A 189 4.53 1.01 -34.09
N LEU A 190 5.81 0.66 -34.27
CA LEU A 190 6.22 -0.72 -34.45
C LEU A 190 5.96 -1.56 -33.19
N LEU A 191 6.16 -1.01 -32.01
CA LEU A 191 5.86 -1.69 -30.76
C LEU A 191 4.36 -1.99 -30.61
N ILE A 192 3.45 -1.08 -31.03
CA ILE A 192 2.00 -1.28 -30.99
C ILE A 192 1.56 -2.47 -31.86
N ILE A 193 2.22 -2.69 -33.00
CA ILE A 193 1.89 -3.82 -33.88
C ILE A 193 2.49 -5.16 -33.43
N THR A 194 3.51 -5.15 -32.55
CA THR A 194 4.10 -6.41 -32.05
C THR A 194 3.19 -7.05 -31.00
N PRO A 195 3.11 -8.39 -30.89
CA PRO A 195 2.30 -9.07 -29.87
C PRO A 195 2.86 -9.00 -28.46
N GLU A 196 4.01 -8.40 -28.26
CA GLU A 196 4.62 -8.15 -26.95
C GLU A 196 3.77 -7.23 -26.07
N ARG A 197 4.00 -7.26 -24.77
CA ARG A 197 3.37 -6.30 -23.83
C ARG A 197 3.80 -4.88 -24.16
N LEU A 198 2.82 -3.97 -24.15
CA LEU A 198 3.05 -2.55 -24.37
C LEU A 198 3.58 -1.91 -23.09
N GLU A 199 4.85 -2.12 -22.80
CA GLU A 199 5.50 -1.46 -21.68
C GLU A 199 6.33 -0.26 -22.15
N ALA A 200 6.20 0.85 -21.42
CA ALA A 200 6.86 2.10 -21.71
C ALA A 200 8.39 1.93 -21.83
N ARG A 201 8.99 1.08 -20.99
CA ARG A 201 10.44 0.81 -20.96
C ARG A 201 11.03 0.34 -22.29
N TYR A 202 10.26 -0.34 -23.12
CA TYR A 202 10.73 -0.80 -24.43
C TYR A 202 10.94 0.33 -25.44
N ASN A 203 10.40 1.51 -25.13
CA ASN A 203 10.62 2.72 -25.91
C ASN A 203 11.67 3.66 -25.31
N ALA A 204 12.49 3.22 -24.36
CA ALA A 204 13.52 4.07 -23.74
C ALA A 204 14.44 4.75 -24.80
N ALA A 205 14.67 4.08 -25.92
CA ALA A 205 15.46 4.59 -27.05
C ALA A 205 14.94 5.90 -27.69
N ILE A 206 13.63 6.23 -27.52
CA ILE A 206 13.06 7.47 -28.09
C ILE A 206 13.14 8.68 -27.15
N VAL A 207 13.47 8.49 -25.88
CA VAL A 207 13.49 9.57 -24.88
C VAL A 207 14.40 10.73 -25.28
N PRO A 208 15.61 10.50 -25.83
CA PRO A 208 16.42 11.61 -26.34
C PRO A 208 15.76 12.38 -27.49
N ALA A 209 15.06 11.67 -28.40
CA ALA A 209 14.32 12.32 -29.48
C ALA A 209 13.19 13.21 -28.94
N TYR A 210 12.44 12.72 -27.95
CA TYR A 210 11.43 13.48 -27.23
C TYR A 210 12.00 14.76 -26.59
N CYS A 211 13.11 14.66 -25.85
CA CYS A 211 13.77 15.81 -25.25
C CYS A 211 14.29 16.81 -26.32
N LEU A 212 14.80 16.33 -27.45
CA LEU A 212 15.26 17.18 -28.54
C LEU A 212 14.12 17.91 -29.23
N VAL A 213 12.95 17.28 -29.42
CA VAL A 213 11.76 17.93 -29.98
C VAL A 213 11.27 19.05 -29.09
N LEU A 214 11.20 18.84 -27.77
CA LEU A 214 10.86 19.89 -26.82
C LEU A 214 11.86 21.05 -26.82
N ALA A 215 13.16 20.73 -26.86
CA ALA A 215 14.20 21.76 -26.95
C ALA A 215 14.10 22.58 -28.24
N LEU A 216 13.77 21.93 -29.37
CA LEU A 216 13.52 22.60 -30.64
C LEU A 216 12.31 23.54 -30.59
N ALA A 217 11.23 23.16 -29.91
CA ALA A 217 10.07 24.04 -29.71
C ALA A 217 10.46 25.34 -29.00
N VAL A 218 11.21 25.21 -27.90
CA VAL A 218 11.71 26.38 -27.15
C VAL A 218 12.66 27.24 -27.99
N ALA A 219 13.59 26.61 -28.68
CA ALA A 219 14.53 27.30 -29.57
C ALA A 219 13.83 28.02 -30.73
N TRP A 220 12.77 27.43 -31.27
CA TRP A 220 11.98 28.03 -32.35
C TRP A 220 11.16 29.24 -31.84
N LEU A 221 10.57 29.18 -30.67
CA LEU A 221 9.91 30.32 -30.02
C LEU A 221 10.89 31.49 -29.84
N TRP A 222 12.15 31.21 -29.48
CA TRP A 222 13.19 32.23 -29.35
C TRP A 222 13.57 32.88 -30.67
N GLN A 223 13.56 32.12 -31.76
CA GLN A 223 14.08 32.55 -33.06
C GLN A 223 13.04 33.07 -34.03
N TRP A 224 11.74 32.77 -33.89
CA TRP A 224 10.70 33.00 -34.88
C TRP A 224 10.40 34.48 -35.09
N LYS A 225 9.95 35.17 -34.06
CA LYS A 225 9.63 36.63 -34.11
C LYS A 225 10.03 37.31 -32.81
N LYS A 226 10.23 38.65 -32.83
CA LYS A 226 10.62 39.40 -31.63
C LYS A 226 9.60 39.25 -30.47
N PHE A 227 8.31 39.19 -30.77
CA PHE A 227 7.26 39.06 -29.76
C PHE A 227 7.11 37.61 -29.19
N THR A 228 7.62 36.57 -29.84
CA THR A 228 7.62 35.18 -29.31
C THR A 228 8.82 34.93 -28.41
N ARG A 229 9.87 35.74 -28.43
CA ARG A 229 11.06 35.56 -27.60
C ARG A 229 10.80 35.45 -26.11
N PRO A 230 9.94 36.31 -25.48
CA PRO A 230 9.65 36.15 -24.05
C PRO A 230 8.87 34.90 -23.70
N LEU A 231 8.21 34.27 -24.67
CA LEU A 231 7.53 32.98 -24.45
C LEU A 231 8.49 31.81 -24.30
N ALA A 232 9.69 31.89 -24.86
CA ALA A 232 10.67 30.80 -24.79
C ALA A 232 11.20 30.53 -23.36
N PRO A 233 11.66 31.55 -22.58
CA PRO A 233 12.03 31.31 -21.18
C PRO A 233 10.83 30.89 -20.33
N VAL A 234 9.63 31.40 -20.57
CA VAL A 234 8.41 30.96 -19.87
C VAL A 234 8.13 29.50 -20.17
N ALA A 235 8.13 29.09 -21.45
CA ALA A 235 7.93 27.70 -21.84
C ALA A 235 9.01 26.76 -21.25
N LEU A 236 10.29 27.20 -21.23
CA LEU A 236 11.36 26.45 -20.62
C LEU A 236 11.16 26.30 -19.10
N SER A 237 10.82 27.38 -18.39
CA SER A 237 10.57 27.35 -16.95
C SER A 237 9.40 26.46 -16.58
N LEU A 238 8.28 26.55 -17.32
CA LEU A 238 7.13 25.67 -17.13
C LEU A 238 7.48 24.20 -17.42
N LEU A 239 8.25 23.93 -18.48
CA LEU A 239 8.69 22.60 -18.81
C LEU A 239 9.62 22.03 -17.73
N LEU A 240 10.57 22.80 -17.22
CA LEU A 240 11.46 22.38 -16.14
C LEU A 240 10.68 22.16 -14.84
N TYR A 241 9.75 23.04 -14.52
CA TYR A 241 8.86 22.86 -13.37
C TYR A 241 8.03 21.57 -13.49
N ALA A 242 7.41 21.33 -14.65
CA ALA A 242 6.65 20.10 -14.90
C ALA A 242 7.52 18.84 -14.75
N GLN A 243 8.76 18.88 -15.26
CA GLN A 243 9.71 17.76 -15.12
C GLN A 243 10.08 17.52 -13.64
N VAL A 244 10.39 18.56 -12.88
CA VAL A 244 10.76 18.43 -11.46
C VAL A 244 9.55 18.01 -10.62
N ALA A 245 8.38 18.60 -10.85
CA ALA A 245 7.14 18.28 -10.13
C ALA A 245 6.70 16.82 -10.32
N THR A 246 7.00 16.22 -11.49
CA THR A 246 6.74 14.80 -11.76
C THR A 246 7.88 13.89 -11.35
N LEU A 247 9.12 14.38 -11.35
CA LEU A 247 10.30 13.61 -10.96
C LEU A 247 10.26 13.21 -9.49
N ILE A 248 9.94 14.15 -8.59
CA ILE A 248 9.92 13.91 -7.15
C ILE A 248 9.01 12.75 -6.76
N PRO A 249 7.71 12.73 -7.15
CA PRO A 249 6.83 11.59 -6.87
C PRO A 249 7.28 10.30 -7.58
N THR A 250 7.85 10.40 -8.79
CA THR A 250 8.34 9.22 -9.53
C THR A 250 9.52 8.56 -8.81
N MET A 251 10.40 9.34 -8.19
CA MET A 251 11.54 8.82 -7.43
C MET A 251 11.13 8.19 -6.08
N SER A 252 9.98 8.57 -5.54
CA SER A 252 9.42 7.98 -4.33
C SER A 252 8.65 6.67 -4.57
N VAL A 253 8.43 6.27 -5.82
CA VAL A 253 7.81 4.98 -6.14
C VAL A 253 8.73 3.85 -5.68
N VAL A 254 8.27 3.13 -4.67
CA VAL A 254 9.00 1.95 -4.16
C VAL A 254 8.93 0.85 -5.22
N LYS A 255 10.09 0.46 -5.73
CA LYS A 255 10.21 -0.71 -6.61
C LYS A 255 10.06 -2.00 -5.79
N SER A 256 9.78 -3.11 -6.47
CA SER A 256 9.68 -4.43 -5.80
C SER A 256 10.86 -4.67 -4.88
N ASP A 257 10.57 -4.79 -3.58
CA ASP A 257 11.57 -4.80 -2.52
C ASP A 257 11.88 -6.23 -2.08
N TYR A 258 12.43 -7.00 -3.01
CA TYR A 258 12.81 -8.40 -2.72
C TYR A 258 13.82 -8.52 -1.58
N GLY A 259 14.64 -7.50 -1.33
CA GLY A 259 15.59 -7.50 -0.22
C GLY A 259 14.89 -7.67 1.12
N HIS A 260 13.84 -6.89 1.37
CA HIS A 260 13.04 -7.02 2.59
C HIS A 260 12.20 -8.30 2.61
N VAL A 261 11.65 -8.73 1.46
CA VAL A 261 10.90 -10.00 1.36
C VAL A 261 11.79 -11.19 1.74
N ILE A 262 13.01 -11.28 1.20
CA ILE A 262 13.94 -12.37 1.53
C ILE A 262 14.49 -12.22 2.96
N ALA A 263 14.72 -10.99 3.44
CA ALA A 263 15.08 -10.75 4.83
C ALA A 263 13.97 -11.20 5.79
N TYR A 264 12.70 -10.94 5.45
CA TYR A 264 11.56 -11.44 6.22
C TYR A 264 11.51 -12.97 6.22
N LEU A 265 11.65 -13.62 5.05
CA LEU A 265 11.73 -15.08 4.95
C LEU A 265 12.85 -15.63 5.84
N ARG A 266 14.06 -15.06 5.77
CA ARG A 266 15.21 -15.51 6.55
C ARG A 266 15.00 -15.42 8.06
N ARG A 267 14.28 -14.41 8.54
CA ARG A 267 13.98 -14.20 9.96
C ARG A 267 12.93 -15.16 10.49
N HIS A 268 11.94 -15.52 9.65
CA HIS A 268 10.78 -16.29 10.09
C HIS A 268 10.77 -17.76 9.65
N ALA A 269 11.71 -18.13 8.78
CA ALA A 269 11.88 -19.53 8.37
C ALA A 269 12.36 -20.40 9.54
N ARG A 270 11.84 -21.62 9.61
CA ARG A 270 12.09 -22.59 10.67
C ARG A 270 12.55 -23.92 10.08
N PRO A 271 13.21 -24.77 10.88
CA PRO A 271 13.49 -26.15 10.48
C PRO A 271 12.18 -26.90 10.14
N GLY A 272 12.16 -27.56 8.98
CA GLY A 272 10.97 -28.23 8.47
C GLY A 272 10.06 -27.38 7.58
N ASP A 273 10.42 -26.13 7.33
CA ASP A 273 9.77 -25.28 6.32
C ASP A 273 10.26 -25.65 4.93
N SER A 274 9.45 -25.32 3.93
CA SER A 274 9.84 -25.31 2.51
C SER A 274 9.44 -24.00 1.84
N LEU A 275 10.03 -23.77 0.68
CA LEU A 275 9.73 -22.61 -0.17
C LEU A 275 9.18 -23.10 -1.52
N ILE A 276 8.01 -22.63 -1.90
CA ILE A 276 7.47 -22.77 -3.26
C ILE A 276 7.73 -21.45 -3.98
N VAL A 277 8.33 -21.50 -5.17
CA VAL A 277 8.60 -20.35 -6.01
C VAL A 277 7.69 -20.41 -7.24
N ASN A 278 6.74 -19.48 -7.30
CA ASN A 278 5.82 -19.31 -8.43
C ASN A 278 6.33 -18.20 -9.37
N GLY A 279 7.13 -18.60 -10.36
CA GLY A 279 7.77 -17.73 -11.34
C GLY A 279 9.25 -18.09 -11.47
N ASP A 280 9.63 -18.67 -12.60
CA ASP A 280 10.96 -19.24 -12.85
C ASP A 280 12.09 -18.20 -12.83
N TRP A 281 11.82 -16.94 -13.17
CA TRP A 281 12.85 -15.88 -13.15
C TRP A 281 13.23 -15.39 -11.74
N GLN A 282 12.52 -15.82 -10.69
CA GLN A 282 12.82 -15.42 -9.30
C GLN A 282 14.12 -16.03 -8.77
N TRP A 283 14.70 -16.99 -9.49
CA TRP A 283 16.01 -17.53 -9.14
C TRP A 283 17.09 -16.44 -9.05
N VAL A 284 16.97 -15.37 -9.84
CA VAL A 284 17.92 -14.25 -9.81
C VAL A 284 17.85 -13.52 -8.46
N GLN A 285 16.66 -13.26 -7.94
CA GLN A 285 16.48 -12.60 -6.66
C GLN A 285 16.98 -13.48 -5.51
N LEU A 286 16.64 -14.77 -5.54
CA LEU A 286 17.09 -15.73 -4.53
C LEU A 286 18.61 -15.97 -4.59
N ALA A 287 19.22 -15.86 -5.75
CA ALA A 287 20.68 -15.94 -5.92
C ALA A 287 21.40 -14.68 -5.42
N TYR A 288 20.78 -13.51 -5.59
CA TYR A 288 21.35 -12.22 -5.21
C TYR A 288 21.19 -11.93 -3.71
N TYR A 289 19.99 -12.16 -3.16
CA TYR A 289 19.72 -11.99 -1.74
C TYR A 289 19.86 -13.35 -1.05
N PRO A 290 20.74 -13.50 -0.04
CA PRO A 290 20.95 -14.78 0.60
C PRO A 290 19.67 -15.25 1.29
N ALA A 291 18.96 -16.17 0.65
CA ALA A 291 17.79 -16.85 1.20
C ALA A 291 18.21 -17.92 2.20
N PRO A 292 17.35 -18.29 3.18
CA PRO A 292 17.61 -19.42 4.04
C PRO A 292 17.69 -20.73 3.21
N GLN A 293 18.50 -21.67 3.66
CA GLN A 293 18.60 -22.98 2.99
C GLN A 293 17.36 -23.82 3.32
N LEU A 294 16.31 -23.63 2.53
CA LEU A 294 15.06 -24.39 2.62
C LEU A 294 14.94 -25.36 1.43
N PRO A 295 14.30 -26.52 1.58
CA PRO A 295 13.81 -27.30 0.46
C PRO A 295 12.96 -26.39 -0.44
N THR A 296 13.43 -26.16 -1.69
CA THR A 296 12.79 -25.22 -2.60
C THR A 296 12.17 -25.97 -3.76
N PHE A 297 10.88 -25.76 -3.95
CA PHE A 297 10.07 -26.34 -5.03
C PHE A 297 9.82 -25.27 -6.09
N TRP A 298 10.45 -25.48 -7.24
CA TRP A 298 10.29 -24.60 -8.38
C TRP A 298 9.11 -25.05 -9.22
N LEU A 299 8.12 -24.20 -9.35
CA LEU A 299 7.02 -24.49 -10.25
C LEU A 299 7.50 -24.35 -11.69
N PRO A 300 6.93 -25.17 -12.62
CA PRO A 300 7.36 -25.16 -14.02
C PRO A 300 7.17 -23.76 -14.64
N PRO A 301 8.04 -23.42 -15.64
CA PRO A 301 7.92 -22.16 -16.33
C PRO A 301 6.52 -21.95 -16.88
N SER A 302 5.94 -20.80 -16.62
CA SER A 302 4.69 -20.42 -17.23
C SER A 302 4.90 -20.18 -18.72
N THR A 303 4.33 -21.04 -19.56
CA THR A 303 4.17 -20.73 -20.98
C THR A 303 2.83 -20.05 -21.19
N PRO A 304 2.73 -19.01 -22.03
CA PRO A 304 1.40 -18.44 -22.30
C PRO A 304 0.38 -19.55 -22.70
N PRO A 305 -0.80 -19.65 -22.05
CA PRO A 305 -1.48 -18.63 -21.26
C PRO A 305 -1.20 -18.61 -19.73
N GLY A 306 -0.14 -19.24 -19.21
CA GLY A 306 0.18 -19.27 -17.79
C GLY A 306 0.66 -20.64 -17.33
N LEU A 307 0.66 -20.88 -16.02
CA LEU A 307 1.04 -22.13 -15.38
C LEU A 307 0.10 -23.27 -15.80
N ASP A 308 0.68 -24.42 -16.17
CA ASP A 308 -0.07 -25.66 -16.39
C ASP A 308 -0.33 -26.37 -15.04
N PRO A 309 -1.59 -26.46 -14.58
CA PRO A 309 -1.94 -27.12 -13.32
C PRO A 309 -1.47 -28.57 -13.23
N ALA A 310 -1.47 -29.32 -14.33
CA ALA A 310 -1.07 -30.71 -14.35
C ALA A 310 0.43 -30.88 -14.07
N GLN A 311 1.26 -29.93 -14.49
CA GLN A 311 2.70 -29.94 -14.25
C GLN A 311 3.06 -29.37 -12.86
N ALA A 312 2.27 -28.44 -12.33
CA ALA A 312 2.53 -27.83 -11.02
C ALA A 312 2.12 -28.75 -9.85
N ARG A 313 1.03 -29.52 -10.00
CA ARG A 313 0.45 -30.35 -8.94
C ARG A 313 1.46 -31.31 -8.27
N PRO A 314 2.31 -32.06 -8.99
CA PRO A 314 3.26 -32.96 -8.35
C PRO A 314 4.27 -32.25 -7.42
N GLU A 315 4.70 -31.05 -7.77
CA GLU A 315 5.63 -30.28 -6.92
C GLU A 315 4.91 -29.69 -5.68
N LEU A 316 3.63 -29.31 -5.83
CA LEU A 316 2.80 -28.87 -4.70
C LEU A 316 2.54 -30.02 -3.72
N GLU A 317 2.24 -31.22 -4.21
CA GLU A 317 2.02 -32.42 -3.40
C GLU A 317 3.30 -32.84 -2.66
N LYS A 318 4.47 -32.77 -3.29
CA LYS A 318 5.76 -33.02 -2.64
C LYS A 318 6.01 -31.99 -1.51
N ALA A 319 5.79 -30.70 -1.76
CA ALA A 319 5.94 -29.68 -0.75
C ALA A 319 5.01 -29.94 0.44
N LEU A 320 3.73 -30.26 0.19
CA LEU A 320 2.73 -30.54 1.21
C LEU A 320 3.11 -31.76 2.07
N SER A 321 3.59 -32.83 1.45
CA SER A 321 3.92 -34.07 2.15
C SER A 321 5.23 -34.03 2.95
N SER A 322 6.15 -33.12 2.57
CA SER A 322 7.49 -33.03 3.17
C SER A 322 7.67 -31.93 4.19
N SER A 323 6.67 -31.04 4.35
CA SER A 323 6.85 -29.81 5.12
C SER A 323 5.77 -29.60 6.17
N LYS A 324 6.14 -28.98 7.28
CA LYS A 324 5.18 -28.52 8.30
C LYS A 324 4.59 -27.17 7.93
N ARG A 325 5.40 -26.33 7.31
CA ARG A 325 5.00 -25.01 6.83
C ARG A 325 5.56 -24.78 5.44
N ILE A 326 4.81 -24.04 4.63
CA ILE A 326 5.14 -23.77 3.23
C ILE A 326 5.12 -22.27 3.02
N TRP A 327 6.25 -21.71 2.64
CA TRP A 327 6.36 -20.36 2.14
C TRP A 327 6.08 -20.35 0.64
N LEU A 328 5.15 -19.51 0.20
CA LEU A 328 4.87 -19.28 -1.21
C LEU A 328 5.39 -17.90 -1.60
N LEU A 329 6.39 -17.87 -2.48
CA LEU A 329 6.91 -16.64 -3.09
C LEU A 329 6.27 -16.47 -4.47
N THR A 330 5.51 -15.39 -4.64
CA THR A 330 4.81 -15.09 -5.90
C THR A 330 5.44 -13.90 -6.61
N ALA A 331 5.32 -13.86 -7.93
CA ALA A 331 5.65 -12.68 -8.72
C ALA A 331 4.83 -12.64 -10.01
N ALA A 332 4.40 -11.45 -10.40
CA ALA A 332 3.69 -11.19 -11.65
C ALA A 332 2.57 -12.23 -11.92
N LEU A 333 1.73 -12.49 -10.93
CA LEU A 333 0.71 -13.55 -10.96
C LEU A 333 -0.22 -13.47 -12.18
N ASP A 334 -0.46 -12.28 -12.73
CA ASP A 334 -1.25 -12.13 -13.95
C ASP A 334 -0.60 -12.76 -15.19
N GLU A 335 0.72 -13.02 -15.10
CA GLU A 335 1.50 -13.68 -16.14
C GLU A 335 1.79 -15.15 -15.81
N THR A 336 2.20 -15.40 -14.57
CA THR A 336 2.66 -16.71 -14.15
C THR A 336 1.51 -17.64 -13.84
N ASP A 337 0.51 -17.13 -13.13
CA ASP A 337 -0.65 -17.91 -12.67
C ASP A 337 -1.92 -17.05 -12.72
N PRO A 338 -2.40 -16.68 -13.92
CA PRO A 338 -3.58 -15.81 -14.08
C PRO A 338 -4.85 -16.40 -13.48
N GLN A 339 -4.91 -17.73 -13.37
CA GLN A 339 -6.04 -18.44 -12.74
C GLN A 339 -5.87 -18.61 -11.23
N ARG A 340 -4.75 -18.13 -10.64
CA ARG A 340 -4.44 -18.28 -9.21
C ARG A 340 -4.51 -19.74 -8.74
N PHE A 341 -4.15 -20.68 -9.60
CA PHE A 341 -4.21 -22.12 -9.32
C PHE A 341 -3.38 -22.51 -8.08
N VAL A 342 -2.15 -22.01 -7.96
CA VAL A 342 -1.24 -22.34 -6.85
C VAL A 342 -1.83 -21.90 -5.52
N THR A 343 -2.27 -20.64 -5.45
CA THR A 343 -2.90 -20.08 -4.25
C THR A 343 -4.19 -20.82 -3.91
N GLY A 344 -5.03 -21.09 -4.89
CA GLY A 344 -6.27 -21.85 -4.72
C GLY A 344 -6.00 -23.25 -4.18
N TRP A 345 -5.08 -23.98 -4.80
CA TRP A 345 -4.70 -25.32 -4.39
C TRP A 345 -4.15 -25.34 -2.95
N LEU A 346 -3.26 -24.41 -2.59
CA LEU A 346 -2.74 -24.33 -1.22
C LEU A 346 -3.84 -24.03 -0.19
N ASN A 347 -4.80 -23.16 -0.52
CA ASN A 347 -5.94 -22.89 0.36
C ASN A 347 -6.90 -24.07 0.50
N GLU A 348 -6.91 -24.99 -0.46
CA GLU A 348 -7.68 -26.25 -0.35
C GLU A 348 -6.96 -27.32 0.50
N HIS A 349 -5.63 -27.22 0.68
CA HIS A 349 -4.84 -28.29 1.29
C HIS A 349 -4.07 -27.86 2.56
N ALA A 350 -3.93 -26.55 2.80
CA ALA A 350 -3.20 -25.98 3.93
C ALA A 350 -3.92 -24.74 4.49
N TYR A 351 -3.43 -24.19 5.57
CA TYR A 351 -4.01 -23.07 6.29
C TYR A 351 -3.17 -21.82 6.07
N ALA A 352 -3.74 -20.80 5.44
CA ALA A 352 -3.10 -19.51 5.32
C ALA A 352 -2.92 -18.89 6.70
N THR A 353 -1.69 -18.58 7.09
CA THR A 353 -1.35 -18.19 8.45
C THR A 353 -0.89 -16.75 8.52
N SER A 354 0.01 -16.34 7.65
CA SER A 354 0.54 -14.98 7.59
C SER A 354 1.10 -14.68 6.20
N GLY A 355 1.53 -13.45 5.99
CA GLY A 355 2.17 -13.05 4.74
C GLY A 355 2.89 -11.72 4.88
N TYR A 356 3.79 -11.46 3.95
CA TYR A 356 4.48 -10.18 3.82
C TYR A 356 4.72 -9.88 2.34
N LYS A 357 4.00 -8.92 1.79
CA LYS A 357 4.06 -8.56 0.36
C LYS A 357 3.81 -9.79 -0.54
N GLU A 358 4.78 -10.16 -1.38
CA GLU A 358 4.72 -11.28 -2.31
C GLU A 358 4.95 -12.65 -1.66
N LEU A 359 5.12 -12.71 -0.34
CA LEU A 359 5.40 -13.93 0.41
C LEU A 359 4.20 -14.28 1.28
N SER A 360 3.69 -15.50 1.14
CA SER A 360 2.61 -16.04 1.97
C SER A 360 3.08 -17.28 2.72
N LEU A 361 2.65 -17.43 3.97
CA LEU A 361 2.93 -18.60 4.79
C LEU A 361 1.68 -19.47 4.96
N TYR A 362 1.83 -20.75 4.67
CA TYR A 362 0.82 -21.77 4.88
C TYR A 362 1.30 -22.78 5.91
N THR A 363 0.42 -23.17 6.82
CA THR A 363 0.67 -24.25 7.77
C THR A 363 -0.04 -25.52 7.32
N VAL A 364 0.69 -26.63 7.26
CA VAL A 364 0.13 -27.92 6.93
C VAL A 364 -0.44 -28.54 8.20
N GLY A 365 -1.76 -28.69 8.25
CA GLY A 365 -2.44 -29.23 9.43
C GLY A 365 -2.06 -30.67 9.69
N ALA A 366 -1.60 -30.97 10.89
CA ALA A 366 -1.41 -32.36 11.34
C ALA A 366 -2.75 -33.10 11.38
N ALA A 367 -2.72 -34.44 11.26
CA ALA A 367 -3.90 -35.25 11.46
C ALA A 367 -4.46 -35.05 12.87
N SER A 368 -5.70 -34.56 12.97
CA SER A 368 -6.33 -34.07 14.21
C SER A 368 -6.69 -35.15 15.21
N VAL A 369 -6.50 -34.89 16.48
CA VAL A 369 -7.38 -35.29 17.57
C VAL A 369 -8.79 -34.77 17.25
N ALA A 370 -9.85 -35.51 17.50
CA ALA A 370 -11.22 -35.33 17.05
C ALA A 370 -11.66 -33.84 16.87
N PRO A 371 -12.05 -33.41 15.66
CA PRO A 371 -12.34 -32.02 15.37
C PRO A 371 -13.56 -31.54 16.16
N GLN A 372 -13.41 -30.48 16.93
CA GLN A 372 -14.53 -29.80 17.57
C GLN A 372 -15.25 -28.96 16.53
N SER A 373 -16.55 -29.18 16.34
CA SER A 373 -17.38 -28.42 15.42
C SER A 373 -18.35 -27.52 16.16
N LEU A 374 -18.49 -26.30 15.71
CA LEU A 374 -19.45 -25.32 16.18
C LEU A 374 -20.38 -24.97 15.02
N ASP A 375 -21.67 -24.82 15.28
CA ASP A 375 -22.68 -24.47 14.27
C ASP A 375 -23.31 -23.10 14.61
N PRO A 376 -22.57 -21.99 14.39
CA PRO A 376 -23.02 -20.66 14.80
C PRO A 376 -24.24 -20.18 14.03
N GLN A 377 -24.49 -20.64 12.80
CA GLN A 377 -25.62 -20.27 11.93
C GLN A 377 -25.80 -18.75 11.79
N VAL A 378 -24.71 -18.00 11.78
CA VAL A 378 -24.75 -16.54 11.75
C VAL A 378 -24.87 -16.03 10.31
N LEU A 379 -25.69 -15.01 10.15
CA LEU A 379 -26.07 -14.41 8.88
C LEU A 379 -25.50 -12.99 8.78
N TRP A 380 -24.80 -12.66 7.68
CA TRP A 380 -24.38 -11.30 7.36
C TRP A 380 -25.16 -10.79 6.15
N ASP A 381 -25.92 -9.72 6.34
CA ASP A 381 -26.69 -8.97 5.32
C ASP A 381 -27.52 -9.83 4.37
N ASP A 382 -28.04 -10.95 4.83
CA ASP A 382 -28.72 -11.95 3.98
C ASP A 382 -27.90 -12.41 2.74
N VAL A 383 -26.60 -12.19 2.76
CA VAL A 383 -25.66 -12.52 1.65
C VAL A 383 -24.91 -13.81 1.95
N LEU A 384 -24.28 -13.91 3.13
CA LEU A 384 -23.50 -15.05 3.55
C LEU A 384 -23.97 -15.59 4.89
N ARG A 385 -23.96 -16.91 5.02
CA ARG A 385 -24.18 -17.62 6.27
C ARG A 385 -22.96 -18.42 6.65
N LEU A 386 -22.45 -18.27 7.85
CA LEU A 386 -21.49 -19.17 8.45
C LEU A 386 -22.26 -20.38 9.02
N GLU A 387 -22.26 -21.49 8.24
CA GLU A 387 -23.00 -22.70 8.62
C GLU A 387 -22.31 -23.43 9.78
N SER A 388 -20.99 -23.61 9.67
CA SER A 388 -20.21 -24.28 10.73
C SER A 388 -18.76 -23.82 10.76
N VAL A 389 -18.16 -24.00 11.93
CA VAL A 389 -16.72 -23.80 12.17
C VAL A 389 -16.15 -25.10 12.70
N ARG A 390 -15.06 -25.56 12.08
CA ARG A 390 -14.37 -26.77 12.55
C ARG A 390 -12.96 -26.42 12.98
N TRP A 391 -12.65 -26.67 14.23
CA TRP A 391 -11.28 -26.59 14.73
C TRP A 391 -10.46 -27.76 14.18
N LYS A 392 -9.42 -27.48 13.44
CA LYS A 392 -8.40 -28.44 13.06
C LYS A 392 -7.32 -28.52 14.14
N GLN A 393 -7.01 -27.39 14.76
CA GLN A 393 -6.13 -27.25 15.90
C GLN A 393 -6.63 -26.09 16.77
N SER A 394 -7.23 -26.42 17.92
CA SER A 394 -7.77 -25.44 18.87
C SER A 394 -6.78 -25.10 19.99
N GLN A 395 -5.67 -25.84 20.12
CA GLN A 395 -4.64 -25.66 21.14
C GLN A 395 -3.29 -25.48 20.47
N ALA A 396 -2.55 -24.46 20.86
CA ALA A 396 -1.20 -24.21 20.34
C ALA A 396 -0.37 -23.41 21.34
N THR A 397 0.95 -23.49 21.23
CA THR A 397 1.89 -22.67 22.00
C THR A 397 2.16 -21.33 21.30
N PRO A 398 2.61 -20.30 22.01
CA PRO A 398 3.09 -19.06 21.40
C PRO A 398 4.06 -19.31 20.25
N GLY A 399 3.81 -18.66 19.11
CA GLY A 399 4.53 -18.83 17.87
C GLY A 399 3.97 -19.90 16.92
N GLU A 400 3.04 -20.76 17.37
CA GLU A 400 2.31 -21.71 16.53
C GLU A 400 0.89 -21.15 16.25
N PRO A 401 0.24 -21.54 15.14
CA PRO A 401 -1.11 -21.07 14.84
C PRO A 401 -2.19 -21.99 15.41
N LEU A 402 -3.34 -21.42 15.75
CA LEU A 402 -4.61 -22.12 15.78
C LEU A 402 -5.11 -22.30 14.36
N LEU A 403 -5.73 -23.46 14.04
CA LEU A 403 -6.19 -23.78 12.68
C LEU A 403 -7.68 -24.09 12.66
N LEU A 404 -8.41 -23.41 11.76
CA LEU A 404 -9.86 -23.60 11.66
C LEU A 404 -10.35 -23.56 10.20
N ASP A 405 -11.40 -24.35 9.95
CA ASP A 405 -12.20 -24.33 8.71
C ASP A 405 -13.47 -23.53 8.97
N LEU A 406 -13.71 -22.48 8.20
CA LEU A 406 -14.94 -21.69 8.18
C LEU A 406 -15.79 -22.16 6.99
N ASN A 407 -16.96 -22.70 7.23
CA ASN A 407 -17.88 -23.20 6.20
C ASN A 407 -18.99 -22.21 5.92
N TRP A 408 -18.96 -21.63 4.76
CA TRP A 408 -19.88 -20.59 4.32
C TRP A 408 -20.93 -21.13 3.37
N ARG A 409 -22.16 -20.62 3.47
CA ARG A 409 -23.20 -20.74 2.50
C ARG A 409 -23.49 -19.39 1.86
N VAL A 410 -23.40 -19.35 0.54
CA VAL A 410 -23.75 -18.15 -0.23
C VAL A 410 -25.27 -18.15 -0.42
N LEU A 411 -25.97 -17.17 0.14
CA LEU A 411 -27.42 -17.02 -0.01
C LEU A 411 -27.77 -16.16 -1.21
N ARG A 412 -27.04 -15.06 -1.39
CA ARG A 412 -27.07 -14.19 -2.56
C ARG A 412 -25.65 -13.89 -3.03
N ALA A 413 -25.46 -13.74 -4.33
CA ALA A 413 -24.15 -13.34 -4.86
C ALA A 413 -23.73 -11.99 -4.26
N PRO A 414 -22.56 -11.90 -3.60
CA PRO A 414 -22.04 -10.65 -3.09
C PRO A 414 -21.81 -9.64 -4.24
N GLN A 415 -22.15 -8.39 -4.04
CA GLN A 415 -21.93 -7.33 -5.04
C GLN A 415 -20.51 -6.78 -5.01
N HIS A 416 -19.84 -6.93 -3.87
CA HIS A 416 -18.49 -6.44 -3.61
C HIS A 416 -17.64 -7.54 -2.98
N ASP A 417 -16.33 -7.37 -3.04
CA ASP A 417 -15.41 -8.25 -2.35
C ASP A 417 -15.43 -7.95 -0.85
N LEU A 418 -15.46 -9.01 -0.06
CA LEU A 418 -15.58 -8.96 1.39
C LEU A 418 -14.24 -9.28 2.05
N GLY A 419 -13.95 -8.61 3.14
CA GLY A 419 -12.86 -8.91 4.06
C GLY A 419 -13.31 -9.84 5.19
N LEU A 420 -12.44 -10.76 5.58
CA LEU A 420 -12.57 -11.58 6.77
C LEU A 420 -11.72 -10.96 7.87
N THR A 421 -12.35 -10.51 8.94
CA THR A 421 -11.67 -10.00 10.13
C THR A 421 -11.51 -11.12 11.15
N LEU A 422 -10.29 -11.33 11.63
CA LEU A 422 -9.94 -12.31 12.64
C LEU A 422 -9.30 -11.63 13.85
N ARG A 423 -9.82 -11.88 15.04
CA ARG A 423 -9.22 -11.40 16.29
C ARG A 423 -9.04 -12.56 17.26
N LEU A 424 -7.88 -12.63 17.90
CA LEU A 424 -7.64 -13.49 19.06
C LEU A 424 -7.69 -12.60 20.29
N ALA A 425 -8.65 -12.83 21.17
CA ALA A 425 -8.85 -12.04 22.38
C ALA A 425 -8.80 -12.94 23.62
N ASP A 426 -8.25 -12.42 24.71
CA ASP A 426 -8.36 -13.05 26.04
C ASP A 426 -9.74 -12.83 26.65
N HIS A 427 -9.99 -13.41 27.80
CA HIS A 427 -11.29 -13.33 28.48
C HIS A 427 -11.63 -11.93 29.02
N ASP A 428 -10.63 -11.07 29.21
CA ASP A 428 -10.83 -9.65 29.57
C ASP A 428 -11.06 -8.77 28.33
N GLY A 429 -11.03 -9.36 27.12
CA GLY A 429 -11.23 -8.68 25.85
C GLY A 429 -9.96 -8.04 25.27
N GLY A 430 -8.81 -8.27 25.89
CA GLY A 430 -7.51 -7.86 25.36
C GLY A 430 -7.24 -8.57 24.03
N VAL A 431 -6.97 -7.77 22.96
CA VAL A 431 -6.72 -8.33 21.62
C VAL A 431 -5.25 -8.61 21.44
N TRP A 432 -4.90 -9.88 21.29
CA TRP A 432 -3.54 -10.37 21.08
C TRP A 432 -3.14 -10.52 19.63
N TYR A 433 -4.10 -10.79 18.76
CA TYR A 433 -3.88 -10.87 17.31
C TYR A 433 -5.06 -10.25 16.58
N PHE A 434 -4.75 -9.50 15.54
CA PHE A 434 -5.72 -8.90 14.64
C PHE A 434 -5.22 -9.02 13.21
N ASN A 435 -6.09 -9.46 12.31
CA ASN A 435 -5.79 -9.49 10.88
C ASN A 435 -7.07 -9.40 10.06
N ASP A 436 -7.01 -8.55 9.02
CA ASP A 436 -8.02 -8.46 7.99
C ASP A 436 -7.47 -9.08 6.71
N VAL A 437 -8.11 -10.14 6.25
CA VAL A 437 -7.74 -10.84 5.03
C VAL A 437 -8.88 -10.79 4.03
N ALA A 438 -8.56 -10.69 2.73
CA ALA A 438 -9.59 -10.79 1.70
C ALA A 438 -10.25 -12.18 1.77
N LEU A 439 -11.56 -12.24 1.94
CA LEU A 439 -12.30 -13.49 1.90
C LEU A 439 -12.16 -14.09 0.50
N GLY A 440 -11.85 -15.38 0.41
CA GLY A 440 -11.48 -16.00 -0.87
C GLY A 440 -10.06 -15.69 -1.36
N GLN A 441 -9.25 -14.94 -0.59
CA GLN A 441 -7.82 -14.69 -0.79
C GLN A 441 -7.43 -14.32 -2.24
N TYR A 442 -8.22 -13.48 -2.91
CA TYR A 442 -8.03 -13.01 -4.29
C TYR A 442 -8.02 -14.09 -5.39
N TYR A 443 -8.08 -15.40 -5.08
CA TYR A 443 -8.17 -16.45 -6.10
C TYR A 443 -9.62 -16.82 -6.45
N ALA A 444 -10.54 -16.65 -5.51
CA ALA A 444 -11.98 -16.85 -5.68
C ALA A 444 -12.73 -15.71 -4.96
N PRO A 445 -12.67 -14.48 -5.49
CA PRO A 445 -13.24 -13.32 -4.82
C PRO A 445 -14.76 -13.51 -4.59
N PRO A 446 -15.32 -13.02 -3.48
CA PRO A 446 -16.74 -13.14 -3.17
C PRO A 446 -17.67 -12.66 -4.28
N SER A 447 -17.28 -11.63 -5.01
CA SER A 447 -18.02 -11.11 -6.19
C SER A 447 -18.20 -12.14 -7.32
N ALA A 448 -17.40 -13.20 -7.36
CA ALA A 448 -17.55 -14.30 -8.33
C ALA A 448 -18.38 -15.47 -7.81
N TRP A 449 -18.84 -15.45 -6.56
CA TRP A 449 -19.59 -16.55 -5.96
C TRP A 449 -21.04 -16.55 -6.38
N GLN A 450 -21.65 -17.73 -6.42
CA GLN A 450 -23.04 -17.92 -6.85
C GLN A 450 -23.94 -18.33 -5.67
N ALA A 451 -25.18 -17.90 -5.71
CA ALA A 451 -26.18 -18.30 -4.72
C ALA A 451 -26.31 -19.84 -4.65
N GLY A 452 -26.37 -20.35 -3.43
CA GLY A 452 -26.40 -21.79 -3.15
C GLY A 452 -25.04 -22.47 -3.04
N GLN A 453 -23.94 -21.80 -3.39
CA GLN A 453 -22.59 -22.33 -3.31
C GLN A 453 -22.14 -22.47 -1.83
N ARG A 454 -21.36 -23.52 -1.56
CA ARG A 454 -20.66 -23.72 -0.28
C ARG A 454 -19.18 -23.45 -0.47
N ILE A 455 -18.62 -22.64 0.41
CA ILE A 455 -17.21 -22.23 0.40
C ILE A 455 -16.56 -22.63 1.74
N ILE A 456 -15.38 -23.17 1.68
CA ILE A 456 -14.55 -23.44 2.87
C ILE A 456 -13.37 -22.49 2.86
N THR A 457 -13.24 -21.71 3.91
CA THR A 457 -12.06 -20.84 4.13
C THR A 457 -11.21 -21.45 5.23
N ARG A 458 -9.96 -21.82 4.89
CA ARG A 458 -8.98 -22.37 5.84
C ARG A 458 -8.06 -21.28 6.32
N VAL A 459 -8.10 -20.99 7.61
CA VAL A 459 -7.29 -19.94 8.22
C VAL A 459 -6.48 -20.45 9.39
N GLY A 460 -5.26 -19.93 9.51
CA GLY A 460 -4.43 -20.09 10.68
C GLY A 460 -4.30 -18.76 11.42
N ILE A 461 -4.50 -18.78 12.72
CA ILE A 461 -4.38 -17.60 13.60
C ILE A 461 -3.09 -17.77 14.39
N PRO A 462 -2.01 -17.02 14.05
CA PRO A 462 -0.75 -17.11 14.79
C PRO A 462 -0.95 -16.65 16.24
N ILE A 463 -0.49 -17.43 17.18
CA ILE A 463 -0.41 -16.99 18.58
C ILE A 463 0.85 -16.14 18.72
N PRO A 464 0.75 -14.87 19.16
CA PRO A 464 1.92 -14.02 19.36
C PRO A 464 2.92 -14.64 20.35
N LEU A 465 4.20 -14.39 20.12
CA LEU A 465 5.24 -14.78 21.06
C LEU A 465 5.01 -14.09 22.40
N GLY A 466 5.04 -14.87 23.47
CA GLY A 466 4.82 -14.37 24.82
C GLY A 466 3.34 -14.17 25.19
N ALA A 467 2.38 -14.59 24.37
CA ALA A 467 0.97 -14.62 24.77
C ALA A 467 0.82 -15.55 25.98
N PRO A 468 0.15 -15.11 27.08
CA PRO A 468 -0.07 -15.91 28.27
C PRO A 468 -0.78 -17.23 27.98
N PRO A 469 -0.50 -18.28 28.70
CA PRO A 469 -1.27 -19.52 28.61
C PRO A 469 -2.68 -19.34 29.20
N GLY A 470 -3.68 -19.89 28.54
CA GLY A 470 -5.05 -19.74 28.98
C GLY A 470 -6.09 -19.99 27.90
N GLU A 471 -7.34 -19.72 28.21
CA GLU A 471 -8.44 -19.77 27.26
C GLU A 471 -8.57 -18.43 26.53
N TYR A 472 -8.81 -18.52 25.23
CA TYR A 472 -8.97 -17.36 24.36
C TYR A 472 -10.24 -17.49 23.51
N GLU A 473 -10.70 -16.37 23.02
CA GLU A 473 -11.79 -16.28 22.07
C GLU A 473 -11.25 -15.89 20.70
N VAL A 474 -11.77 -16.54 19.67
CA VAL A 474 -11.56 -16.11 18.29
C VAL A 474 -12.80 -15.38 17.81
N ARG A 475 -12.67 -14.11 17.48
CA ARG A 475 -13.74 -13.28 16.94
C ARG A 475 -13.59 -13.22 15.43
N VAL A 476 -14.65 -13.63 14.74
CA VAL A 476 -14.72 -13.68 13.27
C VAL A 476 -15.76 -12.68 12.81
N GLY A 477 -15.39 -11.78 11.93
CA GLY A 477 -16.27 -10.78 11.34
C GLY A 477 -16.11 -10.69 9.82
N LEU A 478 -17.08 -10.06 9.16
CA LEU A 478 -17.00 -9.70 7.76
C LEU A 478 -17.11 -8.18 7.63
N ALA A 479 -16.32 -7.60 6.75
CA ALA A 479 -16.36 -6.18 6.41
C ALA A 479 -16.24 -5.99 4.91
N GLU A 480 -16.82 -4.94 4.36
CA GLU A 480 -16.52 -4.52 3.00
C GLU A 480 -15.09 -3.98 2.95
N LEU A 481 -14.27 -4.48 2.04
CA LEU A 481 -12.86 -4.08 1.89
C LEU A 481 -12.66 -2.58 1.62
N GLN A 482 -13.70 -1.88 1.17
CA GLN A 482 -13.63 -0.44 0.84
C GLN A 482 -14.15 0.48 1.94
N THR A 483 -14.98 0.01 2.86
CA THR A 483 -15.69 0.86 3.84
C THR A 483 -15.27 0.62 5.28
N ASN A 484 -14.65 -0.51 5.60
CA ASN A 484 -14.19 -0.92 6.94
C ASN A 484 -15.29 -0.75 8.03
N THR A 485 -16.56 -0.90 7.66
CA THR A 485 -17.72 -0.78 8.54
C THR A 485 -18.26 -2.15 8.94
N GLY A 486 -17.64 -2.84 9.88
CA GLY A 486 -18.13 -4.11 10.37
C GLY A 486 -17.70 -4.34 11.80
N ASP A 487 -18.60 -4.04 12.75
CA ASP A 487 -18.42 -4.38 14.17
C ASP A 487 -19.17 -5.66 14.60
N ASP A 488 -19.81 -6.35 13.67
CA ASP A 488 -20.52 -7.59 13.93
C ASP A 488 -19.56 -8.79 13.91
N TYR A 489 -19.21 -9.28 15.10
CA TYR A 489 -18.35 -10.44 15.27
C TYR A 489 -19.11 -11.63 15.78
N VAL A 490 -18.79 -12.82 15.27
CA VAL A 490 -19.10 -14.09 15.91
C VAL A 490 -17.96 -14.48 16.81
N THR A 491 -18.24 -14.70 18.08
CA THR A 491 -17.25 -15.18 19.03
C THR A 491 -17.23 -16.71 19.05
N LEU A 492 -16.05 -17.27 18.77
CA LEU A 492 -15.79 -18.70 18.80
C LEU A 492 -15.00 -19.01 20.07
N THR A 493 -15.53 -19.91 20.88
CA THR A 493 -14.87 -20.40 22.10
C THR A 493 -14.08 -21.67 21.82
N GLY A 494 -13.22 -22.09 22.77
CA GLY A 494 -12.44 -23.33 22.71
C GLY A 494 -11.05 -23.15 22.15
N ALA A 495 -10.59 -21.93 21.91
CA ALA A 495 -9.19 -21.64 21.63
C ALA A 495 -8.38 -21.68 22.94
N GLN A 496 -7.26 -22.40 22.94
CA GLN A 496 -6.38 -22.50 24.11
C GLN A 496 -4.93 -22.22 23.74
N VAL A 497 -4.31 -21.30 24.45
CA VAL A 497 -2.87 -21.07 24.42
C VAL A 497 -2.22 -21.94 25.50
N LEU A 498 -1.29 -22.79 25.09
CA LEU A 498 -0.57 -23.69 25.99
C LEU A 498 0.70 -23.01 26.51
N ALA A 499 1.05 -23.32 27.76
CA ALA A 499 2.32 -22.87 28.33
C ALA A 499 3.52 -23.44 27.58
N CYS A 500 4.57 -22.65 27.45
CA CYS A 500 5.86 -23.13 27.00
C CYS A 500 6.51 -24.00 28.07
N SER A 501 7.11 -25.11 27.67
CA SER A 501 7.80 -26.02 28.59
C SER A 501 9.15 -26.46 28.01
N ARG A 502 9.99 -27.12 28.82
CA ARG A 502 11.22 -27.74 28.33
C ARG A 502 10.98 -28.82 27.27
N THR A 503 9.82 -29.50 27.32
CA THR A 503 9.41 -30.54 26.37
C THR A 503 8.68 -29.94 25.16
N ASN A 504 8.13 -28.75 25.29
CA ASN A 504 7.46 -27.97 24.22
C ASN A 504 7.96 -26.54 24.28
N PRO A 505 9.22 -26.30 23.88
CA PRO A 505 9.78 -24.94 23.94
C PRO A 505 9.06 -24.05 22.98
N CYS A 506 8.66 -22.87 23.45
CA CYS A 506 8.22 -21.83 22.56
C CYS A 506 9.35 -21.39 21.64
N ILE A 507 8.99 -21.13 20.42
CA ILE A 507 9.93 -20.72 19.39
C ILE A 507 10.46 -19.33 19.72
N THR A 508 11.75 -19.25 20.06
CA THR A 508 12.48 -17.99 20.02
C THR A 508 13.34 -18.01 18.76
N PRO A 509 13.29 -16.96 17.93
CA PRO A 509 13.96 -15.74 18.31
C PRO A 509 13.05 -14.52 18.20
N LEU A 510 13.08 -13.70 19.22
CA LEU A 510 12.70 -12.29 19.12
C LEU A 510 13.81 -11.57 18.36
N GLU A 511 13.93 -11.81 17.07
CA GLU A 511 14.86 -11.11 16.17
C GLU A 511 14.06 -10.48 15.04
N GLY A 512 14.00 -9.16 15.02
CA GLY A 512 13.35 -8.37 13.98
C GLY A 512 13.89 -6.95 14.00
N GLU A 513 13.65 -6.17 12.94
CA GLU A 513 14.03 -4.76 12.90
C GLU A 513 13.38 -3.97 14.03
N ASP A 514 12.18 -4.38 14.43
CA ASP A 514 11.38 -3.71 15.44
C ASP A 514 11.67 -4.17 16.86
N PHE A 515 12.27 -5.36 17.05
CA PHE A 515 12.64 -5.86 18.37
C PHE A 515 14.03 -5.36 18.79
N LYS A 516 14.12 -4.78 19.99
CA LYS A 516 15.36 -4.28 20.60
C LYS A 516 15.70 -5.12 21.82
N SER A 517 16.74 -5.94 21.70
CA SER A 517 17.24 -6.75 22.80
C SER A 517 17.89 -5.88 23.86
N LEU A 518 17.64 -6.18 25.14
CA LEU A 518 18.21 -5.48 26.30
C LEU A 518 18.98 -6.42 27.23
N GLY A 519 18.32 -7.48 27.70
CA GLY A 519 18.94 -8.46 28.63
C GLY A 519 19.29 -7.88 30.00
N VAL A 520 18.46 -7.01 30.58
CA VAL A 520 18.66 -6.40 31.90
C VAL A 520 17.70 -7.03 32.90
N THR A 521 18.13 -7.17 34.17
CA THR A 521 17.33 -7.83 35.22
C THR A 521 16.93 -6.82 36.31
N PHE A 522 15.67 -6.87 36.71
CA PHE A 522 15.08 -6.13 37.81
C PHE A 522 15.12 -7.00 39.07
N GLY A 523 15.75 -6.48 40.14
CA GLY A 523 15.83 -7.15 41.46
C GLY A 523 16.38 -8.57 41.43
N ASP A 524 17.26 -8.91 40.51
CA ASP A 524 17.82 -10.27 40.29
C ASP A 524 16.79 -11.38 40.12
N ARG A 525 15.56 -11.04 39.67
CA ARG A 525 14.43 -11.96 39.57
C ARG A 525 13.77 -11.99 38.22
N LEU A 526 13.61 -10.82 37.60
CA LEU A 526 12.81 -10.65 36.38
C LEU A 526 13.60 -9.93 35.32
N ALA A 527 13.99 -10.66 34.28
CA ALA A 527 14.73 -10.10 33.15
C ALA A 527 13.80 -9.43 32.15
N LEU A 528 14.10 -8.19 31.77
CA LEU A 528 13.56 -7.55 30.59
C LEU A 528 14.45 -7.96 29.41
N VAL A 529 13.95 -8.93 28.62
CA VAL A 529 14.67 -9.48 27.45
C VAL A 529 14.84 -8.44 26.36
N GLY A 530 13.81 -7.62 26.16
CA GLY A 530 13.79 -6.56 25.17
C GLY A 530 12.43 -5.90 25.06
N TYR A 531 12.28 -5.06 24.04
CA TYR A 531 11.03 -4.38 23.77
C TYR A 531 10.80 -4.21 22.27
N GLN A 532 9.54 -3.92 21.91
CA GLN A 532 9.10 -3.54 20.56
C GLN A 532 8.24 -2.29 20.65
N LEU A 533 8.49 -1.31 19.80
CA LEU A 533 7.65 -0.11 19.71
C LEU A 533 6.53 -0.32 18.70
N GLY A 534 5.33 0.21 18.96
CA GLY A 534 4.24 0.24 18.00
C GLY A 534 4.43 1.26 16.86
N GLY A 535 5.49 2.09 16.95
CA GLY A 535 5.92 3.05 15.95
C GLY A 535 6.96 3.99 16.54
N ASP A 536 7.69 4.71 15.70
CA ASP A 536 8.71 5.69 16.08
C ASP A 536 8.15 7.09 16.26
N GLN A 537 6.90 7.34 15.87
CA GLN A 537 6.21 8.62 15.95
C GLN A 537 4.77 8.47 16.43
N VAL A 538 4.27 9.46 17.16
CA VAL A 538 2.89 9.51 17.63
C VAL A 538 2.40 10.96 17.68
N LEU A 539 1.15 11.20 17.29
CA LEU A 539 0.52 12.51 17.41
C LEU A 539 0.04 12.77 18.86
N GLN A 540 0.08 14.02 19.30
CA GLN A 540 -0.63 14.46 20.51
C GLN A 540 -2.07 13.95 20.52
N GLY A 541 -2.53 13.41 21.66
CA GLY A 541 -3.86 12.85 21.82
C GLY A 541 -4.07 11.45 21.22
N ARG A 542 -2.99 10.78 20.81
CA ARG A 542 -3.00 9.37 20.37
C ARG A 542 -2.25 8.50 21.35
N PHE A 543 -2.45 7.19 21.26
CA PHE A 543 -1.75 6.21 22.08
C PHE A 543 -0.36 5.93 21.54
N ALA A 544 0.62 6.04 22.40
CA ALA A 544 1.96 5.49 22.20
C ALA A 544 1.96 4.05 22.71
N ALA A 545 2.45 3.11 21.89
CA ALA A 545 2.45 1.69 22.21
C ALA A 545 3.87 1.14 22.35
N VAL A 546 4.07 0.28 23.35
CA VAL A 546 5.29 -0.49 23.54
C VAL A 546 4.91 -1.89 24.05
N THR A 547 5.57 -2.93 23.53
CA THR A 547 5.49 -4.28 24.08
C THR A 547 6.81 -4.57 24.79
N LEU A 548 6.73 -4.89 26.07
CA LEU A 548 7.86 -5.34 26.85
C LEU A 548 7.87 -6.88 26.86
N TYR A 549 9.07 -7.48 26.87
CA TYR A 549 9.20 -8.93 26.89
C TYR A 549 9.95 -9.34 28.13
N TRP A 550 9.20 -9.92 29.08
CA TRP A 550 9.67 -10.34 30.36
C TRP A 550 10.07 -11.82 30.38
N ARG A 551 11.03 -12.17 31.22
CA ARG A 551 11.40 -13.57 31.51
C ARG A 551 11.81 -13.70 32.95
N PRO A 552 11.07 -14.46 33.75
CA PRO A 552 11.46 -14.75 35.09
C PRO A 552 12.68 -15.68 35.10
N ASP A 553 13.76 -15.30 35.76
CA ASP A 553 14.95 -16.15 35.94
C ASP A 553 14.70 -17.21 37.02
N ARG A 554 13.79 -16.94 37.94
CA ARG A 554 13.31 -17.84 39.01
C ARG A 554 11.84 -17.59 39.29
N ALA A 555 11.15 -18.55 39.95
CA ALA A 555 9.77 -18.35 40.36
C ALA A 555 9.64 -17.11 41.27
N LEU A 556 8.66 -16.31 41.03
CA LEU A 556 8.33 -15.16 41.85
C LEU A 556 7.41 -15.59 43.00
N SER A 557 7.73 -15.22 44.21
CA SER A 557 6.96 -15.54 45.41
C SER A 557 5.76 -14.61 45.62
N GLU A 558 5.75 -13.51 44.92
CA GLU A 558 4.75 -12.43 45.03
C GLU A 558 4.61 -11.72 43.69
N ASP A 559 3.47 -11.09 43.49
CA ASP A 559 3.20 -10.31 42.30
C ASP A 559 3.95 -8.99 42.31
N VAL A 560 4.42 -8.56 41.13
CA VAL A 560 5.00 -7.24 40.96
C VAL A 560 3.98 -6.30 40.36
N THR A 561 4.10 -5.02 40.70
CA THR A 561 3.38 -3.92 40.05
C THR A 561 4.32 -3.23 39.09
N GLU A 562 3.87 -3.00 37.86
CA GLU A 562 4.60 -2.24 36.86
C GLU A 562 4.08 -0.82 36.75
N ARG A 563 5.01 0.13 36.70
CA ARG A 563 4.71 1.52 36.31
C ARG A 563 5.43 1.84 35.03
N ILE A 564 4.67 2.26 34.03
CA ILE A 564 5.23 2.76 32.77
C ILE A 564 4.91 4.24 32.61
N ALA A 565 5.92 5.06 32.32
CA ALA A 565 5.75 6.49 32.12
C ALA A 565 6.34 6.96 30.81
N LEU A 566 5.68 7.90 30.14
CA LEU A 566 6.22 8.60 28.98
C LEU A 566 6.99 9.83 29.48
N VAL A 567 8.32 9.86 29.28
CA VAL A 567 9.22 10.89 29.79
C VAL A 567 9.91 11.64 28.67
N ASP A 568 10.04 12.96 28.80
CA ASP A 568 10.78 13.79 27.85
C ASP A 568 12.31 13.70 28.09
N ARG A 569 13.10 14.32 27.22
CA ARG A 569 14.57 14.36 27.35
C ARG A 569 15.08 14.95 28.67
N ALA A 570 14.29 15.77 29.37
CA ALA A 570 14.62 16.33 30.67
C ALA A 570 14.17 15.42 31.83
N GLY A 571 13.58 14.26 31.54
CA GLY A 571 13.09 13.32 32.54
C GLY A 571 11.73 13.70 33.14
N ARG A 572 11.01 14.68 32.58
CA ARG A 572 9.69 15.10 33.04
C ARG A 572 8.66 14.12 32.53
N VAL A 573 7.80 13.63 33.40
CA VAL A 573 6.72 12.72 33.10
C VAL A 573 5.58 13.48 32.39
N ALA A 574 5.23 13.05 31.20
CA ALA A 574 4.08 13.57 30.46
C ALA A 574 2.81 12.79 30.78
N ALA A 575 2.90 11.46 30.87
CA ALA A 575 1.83 10.57 31.25
C ALA A 575 2.41 9.31 31.90
N GLN A 576 1.62 8.62 32.73
CA GLN A 576 2.00 7.33 33.29
C GLN A 576 0.78 6.46 33.56
N THR A 577 1.02 5.16 33.58
CA THR A 577 0.04 4.15 34.02
C THR A 577 0.72 3.17 34.97
N GLU A 578 -0.06 2.52 35.82
CA GLU A 578 0.42 1.54 36.80
C GLU A 578 -0.57 0.41 36.92
N GLY A 579 -0.05 -0.81 37.00
CA GLY A 579 -0.86 -2.00 37.12
C GLY A 579 -0.02 -3.29 37.20
N PRO A 580 -0.63 -4.45 37.26
CA PRO A 580 0.08 -5.70 37.08
C PRO A 580 0.64 -5.77 35.66
N PRO A 581 1.87 -6.26 35.44
CA PRO A 581 2.34 -6.50 34.10
C PRO A 581 1.45 -7.54 33.39
N VAL A 582 1.23 -7.35 32.08
CA VAL A 582 0.39 -8.15 31.19
C VAL A 582 -1.10 -8.02 31.51
N ALA A 583 -1.59 -8.69 32.55
CA ALA A 583 -3.01 -8.69 32.92
C ALA A 583 -3.21 -9.22 34.35
N ALA A 584 -4.27 -8.80 35.00
CA ALA A 584 -4.61 -9.22 36.36
C ALA A 584 -4.95 -10.74 36.47
N TRP A 585 -5.39 -11.34 35.37
CA TRP A 585 -5.72 -12.78 35.32
C TRP A 585 -4.50 -13.70 35.14
N TYR A 586 -3.33 -13.12 34.77
CA TYR A 586 -2.07 -13.83 34.67
C TYR A 586 -0.98 -13.16 35.50
N PRO A 587 -1.09 -13.20 36.83
CA PRO A 587 -0.21 -12.51 37.74
C PRO A 587 1.21 -13.06 37.66
N SER A 588 2.21 -12.20 37.90
CA SER A 588 3.61 -12.52 37.73
C SER A 588 4.11 -13.69 38.60
N SER A 589 3.46 -13.96 39.73
CA SER A 589 3.74 -15.12 40.60
C SER A 589 3.43 -16.46 39.94
N GLN A 590 2.60 -16.48 38.88
CA GLN A 590 2.30 -17.70 38.13
C GLN A 590 3.26 -17.98 36.99
N TRP A 591 4.15 -17.03 36.66
CA TRP A 591 5.04 -17.16 35.53
C TRP A 591 6.10 -18.25 35.80
N THR A 592 6.31 -19.11 34.79
CA THR A 592 7.27 -20.20 34.89
C THR A 592 8.69 -19.71 34.61
N PRO A 593 9.73 -20.09 35.42
CA PRO A 593 11.10 -19.73 35.15
C PRO A 593 11.55 -20.05 33.73
N GLY A 594 12.10 -19.08 33.03
CA GLY A 594 12.50 -19.17 31.63
C GLY A 594 11.38 -18.92 30.59
N GLU A 595 10.15 -18.78 31.03
CA GLU A 595 9.03 -18.41 30.18
C GLU A 595 9.20 -17.00 29.61
N LEU A 596 8.88 -16.82 28.34
CA LEU A 596 8.82 -15.50 27.72
C LEU A 596 7.38 -14.97 27.81
N VAL A 597 7.20 -13.81 28.42
CA VAL A 597 5.91 -13.17 28.61
C VAL A 597 5.92 -11.80 27.96
N ALA A 598 5.01 -11.58 27.00
CA ALA A 598 4.83 -10.29 26.34
C ALA A 598 3.82 -9.44 27.10
N ASP A 599 4.16 -8.18 27.27
CA ASP A 599 3.34 -7.18 27.95
C ASP A 599 3.05 -6.00 27.02
N PRO A 600 1.92 -6.03 26.28
CA PRO A 600 1.54 -4.96 25.37
C PRO A 600 0.93 -3.79 26.15
N LEU A 601 1.62 -2.65 26.14
CA LEU A 601 1.26 -1.46 26.88
C LEU A 601 0.94 -0.30 25.93
N THR A 602 -0.03 0.52 26.32
CA THR A 602 -0.37 1.76 25.63
C THR A 602 -0.47 2.92 26.61
N ILE A 603 0.09 4.07 26.25
CA ILE A 603 -0.01 5.30 27.03
C ILE A 603 -0.62 6.39 26.14
N LEU A 604 -1.70 7.01 26.61
CA LEU A 604 -2.25 8.18 25.92
C LEU A 604 -1.28 9.36 26.04
N VAL A 605 -0.76 9.80 24.93
CA VAL A 605 0.02 11.03 24.87
C VAL A 605 -0.90 12.22 25.14
N PRO A 606 -0.64 13.05 26.19
CA PRO A 606 -1.52 14.17 26.45
C PRO A 606 -1.66 15.08 25.22
N PRO A 607 -2.88 15.59 24.96
CA PRO A 607 -3.12 16.47 23.79
C PRO A 607 -2.28 17.75 23.78
N LYS A 608 -1.73 18.11 24.92
CA LYS A 608 -0.90 19.30 25.14
C LYS A 608 0.55 18.98 25.49
N ALA A 609 0.97 17.72 25.42
CA ALA A 609 2.35 17.34 25.64
C ALA A 609 3.27 18.12 24.65
N PRO A 610 4.39 18.69 25.09
CA PRO A 610 5.31 19.35 24.18
C PRO A 610 5.75 18.42 23.05
N PRO A 611 5.78 18.86 21.79
CA PRO A 611 6.36 18.05 20.71
C PRO A 611 7.85 17.82 20.97
N GLY A 612 8.33 16.63 20.65
CA GLY A 612 9.75 16.28 20.86
C GLY A 612 9.96 14.80 21.04
N ASP A 613 11.16 14.44 21.49
CA ASP A 613 11.54 13.05 21.70
C ASP A 613 11.24 12.65 23.15
N TYR A 614 10.63 11.48 23.29
CA TYR A 614 10.24 10.86 24.54
C TYR A 614 10.78 9.43 24.61
N SER A 615 10.83 8.87 25.84
CA SER A 615 11.14 7.47 26.11
C SER A 615 10.10 6.88 27.04
N PHE A 616 9.94 5.57 27.02
CA PHE A 616 9.15 4.86 28.01
C PHE A 616 10.03 4.53 29.22
N ARG A 617 9.63 4.99 30.39
CA ARG A 617 10.30 4.71 31.67
C ARG A 617 9.58 3.55 32.36
N VAL A 618 10.28 2.47 32.56
CA VAL A 618 9.78 1.23 33.19
C VAL A 618 10.29 1.14 34.61
N SER A 619 9.39 0.91 35.56
CA SER A 619 9.71 0.64 36.98
C SER A 619 8.86 -0.52 37.47
N LEU A 620 9.45 -1.39 38.28
CA LEU A 620 8.72 -2.49 38.93
C LEU A 620 8.77 -2.32 40.44
N PHE A 621 7.69 -2.68 41.10
CA PHE A 621 7.51 -2.57 42.54
C PHE A 621 7.04 -3.89 43.11
N THR A 622 7.52 -4.22 44.31
CA THR A 622 6.97 -5.29 45.16
C THR A 622 5.64 -4.83 45.78
N PRO A 623 4.80 -5.76 46.31
CA PRO A 623 3.50 -5.39 46.91
C PRO A 623 3.61 -4.41 48.06
N ASP A 624 4.71 -4.37 48.79
CA ASP A 624 5.01 -3.43 49.86
C ASP A 624 5.53 -2.06 49.33
N GLY A 625 5.58 -1.86 48.02
CA GLY A 625 5.91 -0.60 47.39
C GLY A 625 7.39 -0.32 47.19
N HIS A 626 8.27 -1.28 47.46
CA HIS A 626 9.71 -1.14 47.18
C HIS A 626 10.01 -1.32 45.70
N ALA A 627 10.80 -0.39 45.13
CA ALA A 627 11.22 -0.48 43.74
C ALA A 627 12.28 -1.59 43.57
N LEU A 628 12.10 -2.42 42.52
CA LEU A 628 13.10 -3.38 42.10
C LEU A 628 14.21 -2.64 41.31
N SER A 629 15.42 -2.70 41.84
CA SER A 629 16.56 -2.02 41.19
C SER A 629 16.92 -2.67 39.86
N VAL A 630 17.29 -1.83 38.88
CA VAL A 630 17.84 -2.26 37.60
C VAL A 630 19.07 -1.43 37.29
N SER A 631 20.23 -2.07 37.12
CA SER A 631 21.52 -1.39 36.89
C SER A 631 21.80 -0.24 37.88
N GLY A 632 21.44 -0.40 39.17
CA GLY A 632 21.64 0.57 40.24
C GLY A 632 20.66 1.76 40.26
N LYS A 633 19.55 1.68 39.49
CA LYS A 633 18.45 2.66 39.46
C LYS A 633 17.13 1.99 39.77
N GLU A 634 16.10 2.77 40.10
CA GLU A 634 14.73 2.30 40.31
C GLU A 634 13.89 2.26 39.02
N TRP A 635 14.50 2.61 37.88
CA TRP A 635 13.84 2.63 36.58
C TRP A 635 14.81 2.40 35.43
N LEU A 636 14.26 2.00 34.29
CA LEU A 636 14.95 1.90 33.00
C LEU A 636 14.19 2.68 31.95
N ASP A 637 14.87 3.55 31.22
CA ASP A 637 14.29 4.22 30.05
C ASP A 637 14.52 3.36 28.81
N VAL A 638 13.44 2.98 28.10
CA VAL A 638 13.46 2.13 26.90
C VAL A 638 12.78 2.84 25.73
N GLY A 639 13.26 2.56 24.56
CA GLY A 639 12.72 3.09 23.30
C GLY A 639 12.84 4.61 23.17
N HIS A 640 12.70 5.07 21.95
CA HIS A 640 12.60 6.50 21.63
C HIS A 640 11.43 6.69 20.67
N ILE A 641 10.50 7.57 21.05
CA ILE A 641 9.33 7.90 20.25
C ILE A 641 9.24 9.42 20.08
N ARG A 642 8.94 9.87 18.87
CA ARG A 642 8.77 11.30 18.60
C ARG A 642 7.29 11.68 18.72
N VAL A 643 6.98 12.56 19.68
CA VAL A 643 5.66 13.16 19.79
C VAL A 643 5.57 14.31 18.78
N LEU A 644 4.64 14.21 17.87
CA LEU A 644 4.37 15.22 16.84
C LEU A 644 3.27 16.17 17.31
N ALA A 645 3.45 17.46 16.97
CA ALA A 645 2.41 18.44 17.19
C ALA A 645 1.19 18.13 16.31
N ARG A 646 -0.01 18.24 16.87
CA ARG A 646 -1.24 18.23 16.08
C ARG A 646 -1.41 19.61 15.43
N GLU A 647 -1.75 19.61 14.13
CA GLU A 647 -2.09 20.85 13.44
C GLU A 647 -3.34 21.48 14.06
N ARG A 648 -3.23 22.76 14.45
CA ARG A 648 -4.29 23.52 15.07
C ARG A 648 -4.62 24.76 14.23
N GLN A 649 -5.89 25.08 14.11
CA GLN A 649 -6.35 26.26 13.42
C GLN A 649 -6.93 27.27 14.44
N PHE A 650 -6.55 28.53 14.36
CA PHE A 650 -7.05 29.58 15.23
C PHE A 650 -7.89 30.63 14.45
N ARG A 651 -8.13 30.40 13.17
CA ARG A 651 -8.99 31.19 12.29
C ARG A 651 -9.87 30.28 11.48
N ALA A 652 -11.15 30.59 11.43
CA ALA A 652 -12.07 29.88 10.56
C ALA A 652 -11.73 30.18 9.08
N GLY A 653 -11.82 29.15 8.24
CA GLY A 653 -11.89 29.33 6.80
C GLY A 653 -13.21 29.98 6.35
N PRO A 654 -13.48 30.05 5.05
CA PRO A 654 -14.78 30.51 4.54
C PRO A 654 -15.93 29.62 5.07
N ILE A 655 -16.94 30.20 5.66
CA ILE A 655 -18.14 29.54 6.18
C ILE A 655 -19.33 29.98 5.32
N SER A 656 -20.04 29.02 4.70
CA SER A 656 -21.16 29.35 3.81
C SER A 656 -22.38 29.91 4.59
N ARG A 657 -22.59 29.41 5.82
CA ARG A 657 -23.68 29.85 6.70
C ARG A 657 -23.12 30.27 8.05
N PRO A 658 -22.60 31.51 8.17
CA PRO A 658 -22.05 32.00 9.43
C PRO A 658 -23.17 32.18 10.45
N LEU A 659 -22.88 31.83 11.72
CA LEU A 659 -23.72 32.11 12.85
C LEU A 659 -22.85 32.25 14.12
N SER A 660 -23.46 32.69 15.22
CA SER A 660 -22.72 32.77 16.51
C SER A 660 -23.61 32.30 17.63
N VAL A 661 -23.45 31.04 18.01
CA VAL A 661 -24.15 30.45 19.15
C VAL A 661 -23.11 30.00 20.17
N ALA A 662 -23.24 30.52 21.39
CA ALA A 662 -22.43 30.09 22.53
C ALA A 662 -23.08 28.88 23.22
N PHE A 663 -22.27 27.89 23.52
CA PHE A 663 -22.66 26.72 24.31
C PHE A 663 -21.97 26.80 25.66
N GLY A 664 -22.71 27.30 26.63
CA GLY A 664 -22.17 27.70 27.93
C GLY A 664 -21.00 28.69 27.77
N ASP A 665 -20.01 28.54 28.63
CA ASP A 665 -18.72 29.24 28.56
C ASP A 665 -17.64 28.39 27.83
N LYS A 666 -18.01 27.26 27.22
CA LYS A 666 -17.12 26.22 26.70
C LYS A 666 -16.79 26.39 25.24
N ALA A 667 -17.79 26.43 24.38
CA ALA A 667 -17.62 26.46 22.94
C ALA A 667 -18.56 27.44 22.25
N ARG A 668 -18.19 27.86 21.05
CA ARG A 668 -19.01 28.70 20.17
C ARG A 668 -19.09 28.04 18.80
N LEU A 669 -20.30 27.87 18.28
CA LEU A 669 -20.53 27.51 16.89
C LEU A 669 -20.45 28.77 16.01
N LEU A 670 -19.47 28.81 15.14
CA LEU A 670 -19.20 29.95 14.23
C LEU A 670 -20.03 29.88 12.94
N GLY A 671 -20.56 28.72 12.62
CA GLY A 671 -21.38 28.48 11.45
C GLY A 671 -21.32 27.05 10.96
N TYR A 672 -21.93 26.82 9.80
CA TYR A 672 -22.05 25.49 9.21
C TYR A 672 -22.13 25.52 7.69
N ASP A 673 -21.81 24.38 7.08
CA ASP A 673 -22.07 24.07 5.69
C ASP A 673 -22.89 22.78 5.60
N VAL A 674 -23.86 22.76 4.67
CA VAL A 674 -24.69 21.58 4.40
C VAL A 674 -24.56 21.21 2.94
N LYS A 675 -24.19 19.96 2.67
CA LYS A 675 -24.16 19.39 1.33
C LYS A 675 -25.07 18.17 1.29
N LYS A 676 -25.89 18.08 0.23
CA LYS A 676 -26.76 16.93 0.00
C LYS A 676 -26.16 16.08 -1.11
N PRO A 677 -25.97 14.77 -0.87
CA PRO A 677 -25.68 13.82 -1.93
C PRO A 677 -26.89 13.59 -2.83
N ALA A 678 -26.63 13.08 -4.03
CA ALA A 678 -27.67 12.81 -5.02
C ALA A 678 -28.68 11.74 -4.61
N ASN A 679 -28.32 10.86 -3.67
CA ASN A 679 -29.16 9.73 -3.19
C ASN A 679 -30.25 10.14 -2.19
N GLN A 680 -30.23 11.37 -1.65
CA GLN A 680 -31.18 11.93 -0.68
C GLN A 680 -31.40 11.12 0.64
N GLN A 681 -30.56 10.14 0.94
CA GLN A 681 -30.66 9.29 2.15
C GLN A 681 -29.64 9.66 3.22
N GLU A 682 -28.80 10.63 2.95
CA GLU A 682 -27.81 11.14 3.88
C GLU A 682 -27.62 12.64 3.71
N VAL A 683 -27.06 13.31 4.71
CA VAL A 683 -26.67 14.72 4.62
C VAL A 683 -25.25 14.89 5.17
N LYS A 684 -24.37 15.51 4.40
CA LYS A 684 -23.05 15.91 4.88
C LYS A 684 -23.14 17.27 5.52
N LEU A 685 -22.87 17.34 6.83
CA LEU A 685 -22.84 18.54 7.65
C LEU A 685 -21.41 18.86 8.07
N THR A 686 -20.99 20.10 7.89
CA THR A 686 -19.72 20.61 8.41
C THR A 686 -20.03 21.70 9.44
N LEU A 687 -19.56 21.52 10.68
CA LEU A 687 -19.70 22.47 11.77
C LEU A 687 -18.35 23.13 12.07
N TYR A 688 -18.39 24.46 12.32
CA TYR A 688 -17.18 25.22 12.68
C TYR A 688 -17.28 25.66 14.12
N TRP A 689 -16.58 24.93 14.99
CA TRP A 689 -16.56 25.19 16.43
C TRP A 689 -15.36 26.06 16.80
N GLN A 690 -15.54 26.95 17.77
CA GLN A 690 -14.45 27.65 18.44
C GLN A 690 -14.45 27.33 19.92
N ALA A 691 -13.31 26.90 20.43
CA ALA A 691 -13.12 26.73 21.88
C ALA A 691 -13.04 28.10 22.56
N VAL A 692 -13.95 28.39 23.47
CA VAL A 692 -13.93 29.64 24.24
C VAL A 692 -12.93 29.52 25.40
N GLN A 693 -12.89 28.37 26.00
CA GLN A 693 -11.91 27.96 27.00
C GLN A 693 -11.50 26.51 26.84
N GLU A 694 -10.52 26.09 27.58
CA GLU A 694 -10.12 24.67 27.65
C GLU A 694 -11.17 23.87 28.42
N MET A 695 -11.41 22.65 27.95
CA MET A 695 -12.39 21.76 28.53
C MET A 695 -11.73 20.55 29.19
N ASP A 696 -12.20 20.18 30.34
CA ASP A 696 -11.76 19.01 31.11
C ASP A 696 -12.57 17.74 30.78
N LYS A 697 -13.68 17.93 30.08
CA LYS A 697 -14.61 16.87 29.67
C LYS A 697 -14.81 16.79 28.19
N ASN A 698 -15.25 15.62 27.73
CA ASN A 698 -15.68 15.40 26.37
C ASN A 698 -17.19 15.61 26.25
N TYR A 699 -17.56 16.64 25.50
CA TYR A 699 -18.95 16.89 25.17
C TYR A 699 -19.32 16.23 23.85
N THR A 700 -20.49 15.57 23.84
CA THR A 700 -21.05 14.93 22.64
C THR A 700 -21.87 15.95 21.87
N VAL A 701 -21.66 16.00 20.55
CA VAL A 701 -22.49 16.76 19.63
C VAL A 701 -23.64 15.85 19.19
N PHE A 702 -24.87 16.17 19.59
CA PHE A 702 -26.04 15.52 19.03
C PHE A 702 -26.42 16.19 17.70
N ARG A 703 -26.85 15.41 16.72
CA ARG A 703 -27.24 15.85 15.40
C ARG A 703 -28.44 15.01 14.96
N HIS A 704 -29.63 15.54 15.11
CA HIS A 704 -30.89 14.86 14.85
C HIS A 704 -31.53 15.43 13.60
N VAL A 705 -31.87 14.59 12.62
CA VAL A 705 -32.68 14.99 11.46
C VAL A 705 -34.14 14.75 11.80
N VAL A 706 -34.90 15.86 11.83
CA VAL A 706 -36.33 15.84 12.16
C VAL A 706 -37.11 16.15 10.87
N GLY A 707 -37.96 15.23 10.48
CA GLY A 707 -38.80 15.31 9.29
C GLY A 707 -40.18 15.96 9.54
N PRO A 708 -41.05 15.91 8.52
CA PRO A 708 -42.42 16.40 8.63
C PRO A 708 -43.17 15.84 9.83
N GLY A 709 -43.94 16.69 10.49
CA GLY A 709 -44.65 16.29 11.71
C GLY A 709 -43.79 16.17 12.96
N GLY A 710 -42.52 16.55 12.93
CA GLY A 710 -41.64 16.49 14.09
C GLY A 710 -41.05 15.10 14.38
N LYS A 711 -41.16 14.16 13.47
CA LYS A 711 -40.65 12.80 13.62
C LYS A 711 -39.13 12.79 13.46
N LEU A 712 -38.41 12.15 14.38
CA LEU A 712 -36.96 11.86 14.20
C LEU A 712 -36.78 10.83 13.09
N VAL A 713 -36.05 11.18 12.05
CA VAL A 713 -35.84 10.35 10.85
C VAL A 713 -34.39 9.98 10.62
N GLY A 714 -33.48 10.54 11.39
CA GLY A 714 -32.05 10.21 11.37
C GLY A 714 -31.32 10.87 12.54
N GLN A 715 -30.23 10.28 12.97
CA GLN A 715 -29.40 10.87 14.02
C GLN A 715 -27.94 10.40 13.91
N LYS A 716 -27.02 11.23 14.38
CA LYS A 716 -25.60 10.89 14.56
C LYS A 716 -25.05 11.69 15.72
N ASP A 717 -24.91 11.01 16.86
CA ASP A 717 -24.33 11.56 18.08
C ASP A 717 -22.90 11.06 18.23
N SER A 718 -21.95 11.98 18.32
CA SER A 718 -20.54 11.64 18.49
C SER A 718 -19.75 12.82 19.07
N TRP A 719 -18.57 12.53 19.61
CA TRP A 719 -17.59 13.56 19.82
C TRP A 719 -17.18 14.18 18.47
N PRO A 720 -16.70 15.44 18.44
CA PRO A 720 -16.27 16.08 17.21
C PRO A 720 -15.27 15.25 16.39
N ARG A 721 -15.40 15.32 15.06
CA ARG A 721 -14.66 14.50 14.08
C ARG A 721 -14.86 13.00 14.33
N GLU A 722 -16.08 12.59 14.60
CA GLU A 722 -16.44 11.19 14.88
C GLU A 722 -15.60 10.54 16.01
N GLY A 723 -15.20 11.32 17.00
CA GLY A 723 -14.37 10.89 18.13
C GLY A 723 -12.88 11.14 18.01
N ASP A 724 -12.39 11.49 16.83
CA ASP A 724 -10.96 11.74 16.58
C ASP A 724 -10.43 13.00 17.28
N TYR A 725 -11.31 13.97 17.58
CA TYR A 725 -10.92 15.23 18.17
C TYR A 725 -11.89 15.70 19.26
N PRO A 726 -11.98 14.98 20.39
CA PRO A 726 -12.89 15.30 21.48
C PRO A 726 -12.61 16.69 22.06
N THR A 727 -13.61 17.29 22.69
CA THR A 727 -13.54 18.69 23.15
C THR A 727 -12.45 18.95 24.21
N SER A 728 -12.06 17.94 25.01
CA SER A 728 -10.93 18.07 25.96
C SER A 728 -9.57 18.30 25.28
N PHE A 729 -9.47 18.03 23.96
CA PHE A 729 -8.22 18.25 23.20
C PHE A 729 -8.09 19.68 22.68
N TRP A 730 -9.19 20.46 22.72
CA TRP A 730 -9.22 21.80 22.15
C TRP A 730 -8.45 22.81 23.01
N MET A 731 -7.75 23.72 22.37
CA MET A 731 -7.10 24.83 23.04
C MET A 731 -7.98 26.08 22.96
N ARG A 732 -7.84 26.95 23.94
CA ARG A 732 -8.58 28.25 23.93
C ARG A 732 -8.32 29.00 22.62
N GLY A 733 -9.39 29.42 21.96
CA GLY A 733 -9.37 30.13 20.69
C GLY A 733 -9.24 29.25 19.46
N GLU A 734 -9.00 27.97 19.62
CA GLU A 734 -8.88 27.02 18.50
C GLU A 734 -10.21 26.87 17.76
N VAL A 735 -10.13 26.84 16.43
CA VAL A 735 -11.26 26.57 15.55
C VAL A 735 -11.18 25.14 15.03
N VAL A 736 -12.22 24.37 15.32
CA VAL A 736 -12.32 22.95 14.96
C VAL A 736 -13.38 22.79 13.89
N THR A 737 -12.98 22.28 12.74
CA THR A 737 -13.90 21.87 11.67
C THR A 737 -14.32 20.43 11.93
N ASP A 738 -15.62 20.21 12.06
CA ASP A 738 -16.24 18.92 12.42
C ASP A 738 -17.15 18.48 11.27
N GLU A 739 -16.67 17.56 10.44
CA GLU A 739 -17.41 17.00 9.31
C GLU A 739 -18.07 15.69 9.73
N VAL A 740 -19.35 15.54 9.37
CA VAL A 740 -20.12 14.34 9.67
C VAL A 740 -21.10 14.04 8.55
N VAL A 741 -21.32 12.75 8.30
CA VAL A 741 -22.39 12.26 7.42
C VAL A 741 -23.50 11.69 8.31
N ILE A 742 -24.72 12.22 8.16
CA ILE A 742 -25.90 11.80 8.94
C ILE A 742 -26.83 11.04 8.00
N PRO A 743 -27.02 9.74 8.16
CA PRO A 743 -28.02 8.99 7.42
C PRO A 743 -29.41 9.35 7.91
N PHE A 744 -30.40 9.46 7.01
CA PHE A 744 -31.78 9.68 7.38
C PHE A 744 -32.76 9.07 6.37
N SER A 745 -33.96 8.73 6.85
CA SER A 745 -35.03 8.18 6.01
C SER A 745 -35.93 9.30 5.45
N THR A 746 -36.28 9.19 4.17
CA THR A 746 -37.27 10.06 3.51
C THR A 746 -38.67 9.41 3.39
N GLU A 747 -38.90 8.29 4.07
CA GLU A 747 -40.20 7.58 4.04
C GLU A 747 -41.37 8.42 4.59
N THR A 748 -41.11 9.47 5.36
CA THR A 748 -42.13 10.42 5.83
C THR A 748 -42.65 11.35 4.73
N GLY A 749 -42.16 11.24 3.51
CA GLY A 749 -42.62 11.98 2.35
C GLY A 749 -42.01 13.41 2.23
N PRO A 750 -42.42 14.16 1.19
CA PRO A 750 -41.92 15.52 0.98
C PRO A 750 -42.45 16.46 2.09
N GLY A 751 -41.58 17.39 2.53
CA GLY A 751 -41.92 18.37 3.55
C GLY A 751 -40.69 19.10 4.09
N GLU A 752 -40.90 19.86 5.15
CA GLU A 752 -39.81 20.55 5.82
C GLU A 752 -39.06 19.61 6.73
N TYR A 753 -37.77 19.45 6.43
CA TYR A 753 -36.84 18.75 7.29
C TYR A 753 -35.92 19.76 7.97
N ARG A 754 -35.41 19.42 9.13
CA ARG A 754 -34.44 20.24 9.85
C ARG A 754 -33.43 19.38 10.58
N ILE A 755 -32.23 19.90 10.78
CA ILE A 755 -31.24 19.30 11.66
C ILE A 755 -31.27 20.07 12.97
N GLU A 756 -31.47 19.36 14.07
CA GLU A 756 -31.37 19.85 15.42
C GLU A 756 -30.03 19.42 16.02
N LEU A 757 -29.24 20.37 16.52
CA LEU A 757 -27.93 20.06 17.08
C LEU A 757 -27.62 20.86 18.35
N GLY A 758 -26.75 20.30 19.16
CA GLY A 758 -26.23 20.94 20.37
C GLY A 758 -25.14 20.10 21.02
N LEU A 759 -24.67 20.50 22.17
CA LEU A 759 -23.68 19.83 22.98
C LEU A 759 -24.27 19.33 24.27
N TYR A 760 -23.92 18.11 24.70
CA TYR A 760 -24.31 17.56 25.98
C TYR A 760 -23.19 16.72 26.62
N ASP A 761 -23.24 16.61 27.96
CA ASP A 761 -22.36 15.69 28.70
C ASP A 761 -23.01 14.29 28.67
N ALA A 762 -22.32 13.32 28.07
CA ALA A 762 -22.84 11.97 27.90
C ALA A 762 -23.05 11.21 29.25
N ALA A 763 -22.35 11.62 30.31
CA ALA A 763 -22.50 10.98 31.64
C ALA A 763 -23.77 11.46 32.38
N THR A 764 -24.13 12.72 32.19
CA THR A 764 -25.31 13.32 32.91
C THR A 764 -26.51 13.55 32.00
N LEU A 765 -26.33 13.47 30.69
CA LEU A 765 -27.26 13.83 29.61
C LEU A 765 -27.70 15.31 29.66
N GLU A 766 -27.02 16.15 30.43
CA GLU A 766 -27.29 17.58 30.50
C GLU A 766 -26.76 18.31 29.27
N ARG A 767 -27.62 19.10 28.65
CA ARG A 767 -27.25 19.94 27.52
C ARG A 767 -26.55 21.22 27.97
N LEU A 768 -25.52 21.62 27.25
CA LEU A 768 -24.94 22.97 27.42
C LEU A 768 -25.91 24.02 26.93
N ALA A 769 -26.14 25.05 27.76
CA ALA A 769 -27.02 26.16 27.44
C ALA A 769 -26.59 26.82 26.11
N ALA A 770 -27.44 26.79 25.11
CA ALA A 770 -27.21 27.42 23.81
C ALA A 770 -27.79 28.84 23.79
N VAL A 771 -26.90 29.83 23.58
CA VAL A 771 -27.25 31.26 23.58
C VAL A 771 -26.88 31.91 22.28
N SER A 772 -27.86 32.58 21.64
CA SER A 772 -27.64 33.37 20.42
C SER A 772 -28.14 34.79 20.63
N ASN A 773 -27.31 35.78 20.28
CA ASN A 773 -27.69 37.19 20.47
C ASN A 773 -28.21 37.54 21.87
N GLY A 774 -27.67 36.92 22.92
CA GLY A 774 -28.07 37.14 24.30
C GLY A 774 -29.33 36.39 24.77
N ALA A 775 -30.02 35.66 23.86
CA ALA A 775 -31.21 34.86 24.22
C ALA A 775 -30.88 33.39 24.20
N ARG A 776 -31.36 32.66 25.18
CA ARG A 776 -31.23 31.18 25.25
C ARG A 776 -32.16 30.56 24.22
N LEU A 777 -31.61 29.64 23.43
CA LEU A 777 -32.40 28.90 22.45
C LEU A 777 -33.30 27.86 23.08
N ALA A 778 -34.43 27.59 22.44
CA ALA A 778 -35.35 26.57 22.90
C ALA A 778 -34.67 25.19 22.95
N ASN A 779 -34.85 24.50 24.07
CA ASN A 779 -34.24 23.19 24.31
C ASN A 779 -32.70 23.14 24.13
N ASP A 780 -32.02 24.28 24.25
CA ASP A 780 -30.58 24.42 24.03
C ASP A 780 -30.12 23.84 22.69
N THR A 781 -30.91 24.11 21.63
CA THR A 781 -30.76 23.47 20.31
C THR A 781 -30.62 24.53 19.21
N VAL A 782 -29.66 24.34 18.34
CA VAL A 782 -29.57 25.05 17.09
C VAL A 782 -30.37 24.31 16.04
N VAL A 783 -31.18 25.01 15.26
CA VAL A 783 -32.02 24.44 14.20
C VAL A 783 -31.50 24.88 12.84
N ILE A 784 -31.15 23.93 12.00
CA ILE A 784 -30.68 24.13 10.64
C ILE A 784 -31.77 23.64 9.66
N PRO A 785 -32.33 24.48 8.80
CA PRO A 785 -33.31 24.03 7.82
C PRO A 785 -32.66 23.12 6.77
N LEU A 786 -33.35 22.05 6.41
CA LEU A 786 -32.92 21.08 5.41
C LEU A 786 -34.04 20.93 4.37
N SER A 787 -33.85 21.47 3.17
CA SER A 787 -34.83 21.29 2.08
C SER A 787 -34.61 19.95 1.41
N VAL A 788 -35.59 19.07 1.37
CA VAL A 788 -35.58 17.81 0.60
C VAL A 788 -36.45 18.05 -0.60
N GLU A 789 -35.84 18.15 -1.80
CA GLU A 789 -36.52 18.23 -3.06
C GLU A 789 -37.03 16.85 -3.52
N ARG A 790 -38.06 16.81 -4.36
CA ARG A 790 -38.67 15.58 -4.88
C ARG A 790 -37.75 14.82 -5.81
#